data_f735d1db81314d418f9f472d9a8da694
#
_entry.id   f735d1db81314d418f9f472d9a8da694
#
_cell.length_a   1.000
_cell.length_b   1.000
_cell.length_c   1.000
_cell.angle_alpha   90.00
_cell.angle_beta   90.00
_cell.angle_gamma   90.00
#
_symmetry.space_group_name_H-M   'P 1'
#
loop_
_entity.id
_entity.type
_entity.pdbx_description
1 polymer ?
#
loop_
_entity_poly.entity_id
_entity_poly.type
_entity_poly.pdbx_seq_one_letter_code
_entity_poly.pdbx_strand_id
1 'polypeptide(L)'
;MVESNQAARAKFDRLLRPRSIALVGASATPGSFGESVLANLKNAGFGGELHLVNPKRPVIQGQACLGSIEELPSGVDCAVLAVPGAAVVASIRACASKGVGSAIVFSAGFAETGKEGAAAQNELTGIAEEHGMILDGPNCLGIVNYMDGIPLTFVVTPPQPKAGIAGAAILSQSGALAAVVGVNMRHYSIPLTYSISTGNEAVCGVEDFLEHLIGDGVTRVFALVVEQFRQPKRFMELAHRARRAGQFLVLLHPGRSKAARESAATHTGAIAGDYDAMHTLVTHAGVIHVESMEELVDVTQILVRSHQLPRAGSAIFTESGAFKALALDLCDRVDLNLPALSPQAERALREALPAFIPPSNPLDLTAQGLVDPDLYRRTLPAVLDEDRFGSVVLCIILTDPKTTRLKLPPIVDAISALQPRKPVLFAALDEGAPFDFPELEQLRALGVACFPSPERAMRALARVTSFALGGDNRDSNPIVSQELQNLRAGLLSEYESKQILTQMGIAIPQGRLVSNADEGVRVAKEIGFPVVLKAQSANLPHKSDAGGVILGIHSESELLQGWTGLHCSVQNAHPGLALDGVLVERMGAKGLELIVGGRNDPQWGPVLLIGSGGVLAEAIKDVRLLPPDLTRAAIEQELNQLRCGALLRGFRGSPALDIGAVADVVLRVGRLMRSMPEITEIEINPLVVYENGSGAAALDALISVAEHT
;
A
#
# COMPACT_ATOMS: atom_id res chain seq x y z
N MET A 1 -2.15 24.51 17.48
CA MET A 1 -2.49 23.32 16.67
C MET A 1 -3.99 23.20 16.34
N VAL A 2 -4.92 23.33 17.32
CA VAL A 2 -6.38 23.19 17.05
C VAL A 2 -6.89 24.33 16.16
N GLU A 3 -6.52 25.58 16.39
CA GLU A 3 -6.94 26.74 15.60
C GLU A 3 -6.38 26.73 14.17
N SER A 4 -5.12 26.28 13.97
CA SER A 4 -4.53 26.16 12.64
C SER A 4 -5.21 25.08 11.80
N ASN A 5 -5.65 23.98 12.43
CA ASN A 5 -6.35 22.88 11.77
C ASN A 5 -7.79 23.29 11.37
N GLN A 6 -8.44 24.14 12.17
CA GLN A 6 -9.78 24.65 11.87
C GLN A 6 -9.78 25.66 10.71
N ALA A 7 -8.74 26.50 10.63
CA ALA A 7 -8.55 27.43 9.52
C ALA A 7 -8.21 26.70 8.20
N ALA A 8 -7.40 25.65 8.24
CA ALA A 8 -7.11 24.82 7.08
C ALA A 8 -8.37 24.09 6.57
N ARG A 9 -9.17 23.53 7.49
CA ARG A 9 -10.46 22.89 7.15
C ARG A 9 -11.42 23.88 6.48
N ALA A 10 -11.57 25.08 7.02
CA ALA A 10 -12.44 26.11 6.45
C ALA A 10 -12.04 26.51 5.02
N LYS A 11 -10.74 26.49 4.69
CA LYS A 11 -10.27 26.73 3.32
C LYS A 11 -10.68 25.60 2.37
N PHE A 12 -10.50 24.32 2.75
CA PHE A 12 -10.92 23.18 1.95
C PHE A 12 -12.44 23.10 1.77
N ASP A 13 -13.23 23.53 2.77
CA ASP A 13 -14.68 23.60 2.66
C ASP A 13 -15.13 24.56 1.54
N ARG A 14 -14.35 25.59 1.22
CA ARG A 14 -14.62 26.47 0.07
C ARG A 14 -14.47 25.74 -1.28
N LEU A 15 -13.69 24.66 -1.34
CA LEU A 15 -13.55 23.82 -2.53
C LEU A 15 -14.60 22.71 -2.57
N LEU A 16 -14.78 21.98 -1.46
CA LEU A 16 -15.61 20.78 -1.42
C LEU A 16 -17.11 21.08 -1.17
N ARG A 17 -17.41 22.21 -0.49
CA ARG A 17 -18.76 22.64 -0.09
C ARG A 17 -18.99 24.13 -0.36
N PRO A 18 -18.68 24.63 -1.57
CA PRO A 18 -18.83 26.06 -1.88
C PRO A 18 -20.27 26.51 -1.76
N ARG A 19 -20.46 27.69 -1.17
CA ARG A 19 -21.74 28.39 -1.12
C ARG A 19 -21.91 29.31 -2.31
N SER A 20 -20.81 29.73 -2.92
CA SER A 20 -20.76 30.55 -4.12
C SER A 20 -19.78 29.99 -5.15
N ILE A 21 -20.20 29.89 -6.39
CA ILE A 21 -19.42 29.32 -7.50
C ILE A 21 -19.35 30.33 -8.65
N ALA A 22 -18.14 30.57 -9.16
CA ALA A 22 -17.92 31.25 -10.41
C ALA A 22 -17.61 30.26 -11.53
N LEU A 23 -18.48 30.09 -12.51
CA LEU A 23 -18.24 29.29 -13.71
C LEU A 23 -17.60 30.14 -14.79
N VAL A 24 -16.27 30.11 -14.88
CA VAL A 24 -15.49 30.86 -15.86
C VAL A 24 -15.40 30.08 -17.16
N GLY A 25 -15.90 30.63 -18.26
CA GLY A 25 -16.09 29.92 -19.51
C GLY A 25 -17.46 29.23 -19.60
N ALA A 26 -18.47 29.76 -18.88
CA ALA A 26 -19.84 29.29 -19.01
C ALA A 26 -20.27 29.28 -20.48
N SER A 27 -21.04 28.28 -20.90
CA SER A 27 -21.41 28.11 -22.31
C SER A 27 -22.82 27.55 -22.45
N ALA A 28 -23.46 27.88 -23.60
CA ALA A 28 -24.71 27.28 -24.02
C ALA A 28 -24.48 26.21 -25.13
N THR A 29 -23.23 25.99 -25.55
CA THR A 29 -22.90 25.05 -26.60
C THR A 29 -22.92 23.63 -26.06
N PRO A 30 -23.80 22.74 -26.54
CA PRO A 30 -23.89 21.38 -26.07
C PRO A 30 -22.54 20.64 -26.16
N GLY A 31 -22.16 19.93 -25.09
CA GLY A 31 -20.93 19.14 -25.00
C GLY A 31 -19.67 19.97 -24.68
N SER A 32 -19.77 21.30 -24.49
CA SER A 32 -18.66 22.07 -23.93
C SER A 32 -18.57 21.91 -22.43
N PHE A 33 -17.36 22.01 -21.86
CA PHE A 33 -17.14 21.82 -20.41
C PHE A 33 -18.03 22.79 -19.58
N GLY A 34 -18.09 24.07 -19.96
CA GLY A 34 -18.90 25.05 -19.24
C GLY A 34 -20.41 24.77 -19.30
N GLU A 35 -20.92 24.20 -20.40
CA GLU A 35 -22.31 23.77 -20.49
C GLU A 35 -22.59 22.56 -19.61
N SER A 36 -21.71 21.56 -19.66
CA SER A 36 -21.85 20.32 -18.88
C SER A 36 -21.82 20.58 -17.37
N VAL A 37 -20.91 21.45 -16.89
CA VAL A 37 -20.88 21.86 -15.46
C VAL A 37 -22.18 22.57 -15.08
N LEU A 38 -22.66 23.51 -15.91
CA LEU A 38 -23.90 24.23 -15.66
C LEU A 38 -25.09 23.26 -15.59
N ALA A 39 -25.15 22.30 -16.50
CA ALA A 39 -26.20 21.27 -16.53
C ALA A 39 -26.14 20.38 -15.28
N ASN A 40 -24.97 19.92 -14.88
CA ASN A 40 -24.78 19.12 -13.68
C ASN A 40 -25.23 19.86 -12.41
N LEU A 41 -24.83 21.11 -12.22
CA LEU A 41 -25.23 21.94 -11.07
C LEU A 41 -26.76 22.16 -11.03
N LYS A 42 -27.38 22.40 -12.18
CA LYS A 42 -28.86 22.56 -12.29
C LYS A 42 -29.58 21.26 -11.98
N ASN A 43 -29.12 20.15 -12.55
CA ASN A 43 -29.72 18.81 -12.34
C ASN A 43 -29.60 18.36 -10.89
N ALA A 44 -28.51 18.72 -10.21
CA ALA A 44 -28.29 18.46 -8.80
C ALA A 44 -29.09 19.40 -7.87
N GLY A 45 -29.69 20.49 -8.40
CA GLY A 45 -30.42 21.47 -7.61
C GLY A 45 -29.51 22.31 -6.70
N PHE A 46 -28.31 22.68 -7.17
CA PHE A 46 -27.41 23.53 -6.39
C PHE A 46 -28.09 24.80 -5.91
N GLY A 47 -28.19 24.99 -4.60
CA GLY A 47 -28.92 26.08 -3.97
C GLY A 47 -28.06 27.30 -3.57
N GLY A 48 -26.75 27.27 -3.88
CA GLY A 48 -25.85 28.40 -3.62
C GLY A 48 -25.86 29.47 -4.72
N GLU A 49 -25.01 30.49 -4.55
CA GLU A 49 -24.84 31.55 -5.54
C GLU A 49 -24.02 31.03 -6.75
N LEU A 50 -24.55 31.25 -7.98
CA LEU A 50 -23.88 30.85 -9.21
C LEU A 50 -23.65 32.07 -10.11
N HIS A 51 -22.38 32.42 -10.30
CA HIS A 51 -21.92 33.50 -11.16
C HIS A 51 -21.39 32.93 -12.46
N LEU A 52 -22.06 33.21 -13.58
CA LEU A 52 -21.60 32.80 -14.91
C LEU A 52 -20.68 33.88 -15.48
N VAL A 53 -19.51 33.50 -16.00
CA VAL A 53 -18.57 34.42 -16.64
C VAL A 53 -18.37 34.01 -18.09
N ASN A 54 -18.75 34.92 -19.02
CA ASN A 54 -18.53 34.73 -20.46
C ASN A 54 -18.40 36.11 -21.17
N PRO A 55 -17.24 36.41 -21.77
CA PRO A 55 -17.04 37.75 -22.41
C PRO A 55 -17.83 37.96 -23.70
N LYS A 56 -18.45 36.92 -24.25
CA LYS A 56 -19.15 37.00 -25.53
C LYS A 56 -20.68 36.92 -25.42
N ARG A 57 -21.19 36.47 -24.28
CA ARG A 57 -22.64 36.23 -24.10
C ARG A 57 -23.14 36.83 -22.80
N PRO A 58 -24.02 37.83 -22.85
CA PRO A 58 -24.56 38.47 -21.63
C PRO A 58 -25.60 37.58 -20.90
N VAL A 59 -26.12 36.54 -21.58
CA VAL A 59 -27.14 35.64 -21.01
C VAL A 59 -26.87 34.21 -21.51
N ILE A 60 -26.88 33.24 -20.60
CA ILE A 60 -26.78 31.80 -20.90
C ILE A 60 -27.91 31.08 -20.18
N GLN A 61 -28.75 30.34 -20.91
CA GLN A 61 -29.88 29.58 -20.39
C GLN A 61 -30.80 30.41 -19.44
N GLY A 62 -31.01 31.68 -19.77
CA GLY A 62 -31.85 32.61 -19.00
C GLY A 62 -31.16 33.27 -17.78
N GLN A 63 -29.91 32.96 -17.50
CA GLN A 63 -29.13 33.57 -16.43
C GLN A 63 -28.18 34.65 -16.98
N ALA A 64 -28.06 35.78 -16.28
CA ALA A 64 -27.12 36.82 -16.62
C ALA A 64 -25.67 36.35 -16.48
N CYS A 65 -24.81 36.73 -17.41
CA CYS A 65 -23.38 36.49 -17.38
C CYS A 65 -22.62 37.77 -17.15
N LEU A 66 -21.59 37.71 -16.34
CA LEU A 66 -20.57 38.73 -16.19
C LEU A 66 -19.64 38.71 -17.41
N GLY A 67 -19.18 39.87 -17.85
CA GLY A 67 -18.28 39.99 -18.99
C GLY A 67 -16.86 39.56 -18.69
N SER A 68 -16.43 39.63 -17.44
CA SER A 68 -15.10 39.29 -17.00
C SER A 68 -15.05 38.84 -15.54
N ILE A 69 -13.90 38.27 -15.13
CA ILE A 69 -13.67 37.82 -13.74
C ILE A 69 -13.61 39.00 -12.77
N GLU A 70 -13.16 40.18 -13.23
CA GLU A 70 -13.07 41.39 -12.45
C GLU A 70 -14.46 41.93 -12.01
N GLU A 71 -15.51 41.51 -12.66
CA GLU A 71 -16.90 41.84 -12.30
C GLU A 71 -17.47 40.93 -11.20
N LEU A 72 -16.78 39.85 -10.84
CA LEU A 72 -17.17 38.94 -9.74
C LEU A 72 -17.26 39.70 -8.40
N PRO A 73 -18.20 39.32 -7.52
CA PRO A 73 -18.14 39.76 -6.13
C PRO A 73 -16.86 39.26 -5.48
N SER A 74 -16.35 40.02 -4.50
CA SER A 74 -15.14 39.58 -3.75
C SER A 74 -15.45 38.40 -2.88
N GLY A 75 -14.49 37.47 -2.78
CA GLY A 75 -14.54 36.36 -1.83
C GLY A 75 -15.41 35.17 -2.26
N VAL A 76 -15.72 35.01 -3.55
CA VAL A 76 -16.37 33.79 -4.08
C VAL A 76 -15.63 32.54 -3.62
N ASP A 77 -16.36 31.50 -3.20
CA ASP A 77 -15.74 30.29 -2.61
C ASP A 77 -14.95 29.50 -3.64
N CYS A 78 -15.54 29.20 -4.79
CA CYS A 78 -14.87 28.34 -5.80
C CYS A 78 -15.05 28.88 -7.22
N ALA A 79 -13.97 28.97 -7.98
CA ALA A 79 -13.99 29.20 -9.42
C ALA A 79 -13.78 27.86 -10.19
N VAL A 80 -14.70 27.54 -11.09
CA VAL A 80 -14.56 26.41 -12.01
C VAL A 80 -14.14 26.95 -13.37
N LEU A 81 -12.91 26.63 -13.80
CA LEU A 81 -12.33 27.15 -15.03
C LEU A 81 -12.54 26.16 -16.20
N ALA A 82 -13.51 26.48 -17.04
CA ALA A 82 -13.79 25.80 -18.30
C ALA A 82 -13.29 26.63 -19.49
N VAL A 83 -12.04 27.10 -19.43
CA VAL A 83 -11.36 27.94 -20.40
C VAL A 83 -10.19 27.22 -21.07
N PRO A 84 -9.72 27.62 -22.25
CA PRO A 84 -8.52 27.06 -22.88
C PRO A 84 -7.28 27.23 -21.99
N GLY A 85 -6.32 26.26 -22.07
CA GLY A 85 -5.12 26.25 -21.23
C GLY A 85 -4.33 27.57 -21.22
N ALA A 86 -4.19 28.22 -22.37
CA ALA A 86 -3.50 29.51 -22.48
C ALA A 86 -4.15 30.67 -21.68
N ALA A 87 -5.43 30.56 -21.32
CA ALA A 87 -6.12 31.56 -20.52
C ALA A 87 -6.11 31.27 -19.01
N VAL A 88 -5.67 30.09 -18.59
CA VAL A 88 -5.78 29.61 -17.20
C VAL A 88 -4.99 30.50 -16.23
N VAL A 89 -3.72 30.76 -16.50
CA VAL A 89 -2.83 31.53 -15.60
C VAL A 89 -3.40 32.93 -15.37
N ALA A 90 -3.83 33.62 -16.45
CA ALA A 90 -4.45 34.92 -16.35
C ALA A 90 -5.76 34.86 -15.56
N SER A 91 -6.59 33.83 -15.77
CA SER A 91 -7.85 33.65 -15.05
C SER A 91 -7.64 33.42 -13.56
N ILE A 92 -6.63 32.56 -13.18
CA ILE A 92 -6.30 32.35 -11.77
C ILE A 92 -5.78 33.62 -11.10
N ARG A 93 -4.96 34.41 -11.80
CA ARG A 93 -4.47 35.71 -11.30
C ARG A 93 -5.63 36.68 -11.04
N ALA A 94 -6.60 36.76 -11.95
CA ALA A 94 -7.81 37.55 -11.78
C ALA A 94 -8.70 37.06 -10.62
N CYS A 95 -8.89 35.72 -10.51
CA CYS A 95 -9.62 35.13 -9.39
C CYS A 95 -8.93 35.42 -8.04
N ALA A 96 -7.61 35.28 -7.98
CA ALA A 96 -6.82 35.55 -6.78
C ALA A 96 -6.97 37.03 -6.34
N SER A 97 -6.90 37.98 -7.26
CA SER A 97 -7.08 39.42 -6.97
C SER A 97 -8.50 39.75 -6.45
N LYS A 98 -9.51 38.94 -6.75
CA LYS A 98 -10.90 39.05 -6.23
C LYS A 98 -11.11 38.31 -4.92
N GLY A 99 -10.06 37.64 -4.36
CA GLY A 99 -10.14 36.88 -3.12
C GLY A 99 -10.94 35.57 -3.26
N VAL A 100 -11.01 34.99 -4.47
CA VAL A 100 -11.61 33.66 -4.67
C VAL A 100 -10.84 32.63 -3.86
N GLY A 101 -11.54 31.81 -3.07
CA GLY A 101 -10.90 30.92 -2.09
C GLY A 101 -10.31 29.64 -2.66
N SER A 102 -10.93 29.14 -3.75
CA SER A 102 -10.48 27.91 -4.39
C SER A 102 -10.75 27.91 -5.88
N ALA A 103 -10.05 27.05 -6.64
CA ALA A 103 -10.29 26.90 -8.06
C ALA A 103 -10.18 25.42 -8.50
N ILE A 104 -10.93 25.07 -9.55
CA ILE A 104 -10.82 23.79 -10.27
C ILE A 104 -10.42 24.09 -11.70
N VAL A 105 -9.36 23.45 -12.20
CA VAL A 105 -8.79 23.70 -13.52
C VAL A 105 -8.84 22.43 -14.37
N PHE A 106 -9.78 22.38 -15.32
CA PHE A 106 -9.93 21.21 -16.20
C PHE A 106 -8.86 21.10 -17.28
N SER A 107 -8.36 22.25 -17.72
CA SER A 107 -7.48 22.32 -18.91
C SER A 107 -6.17 21.58 -18.71
N ALA A 108 -5.78 20.81 -19.74
CA ALA A 108 -4.47 20.26 -19.93
C ALA A 108 -3.52 21.29 -20.61
N GLY A 109 -2.25 20.92 -20.77
CA GLY A 109 -1.21 21.74 -21.40
C GLY A 109 -0.23 22.31 -20.38
N PHE A 110 -0.06 21.63 -19.24
CA PHE A 110 0.83 22.00 -18.14
C PHE A 110 2.00 21.02 -18.01
N ALA A 111 2.39 20.61 -16.81
CA ALA A 111 3.59 19.83 -16.57
C ALA A 111 3.69 18.54 -17.42
N GLU A 112 2.57 17.93 -17.80
CA GLU A 112 2.49 16.76 -18.65
C GLU A 112 2.95 17.00 -20.11
N THR A 113 3.07 18.26 -20.51
CA THR A 113 3.54 18.62 -21.87
C THR A 113 5.02 18.98 -21.94
N GLY A 114 5.75 18.87 -20.83
CA GLY A 114 7.19 19.11 -20.74
C GLY A 114 7.55 20.47 -20.15
N LYS A 115 8.74 20.98 -20.47
CA LYS A 115 9.35 22.13 -19.76
C LYS A 115 8.52 23.42 -19.77
N GLU A 116 7.93 23.78 -20.91
CA GLU A 116 7.12 25.00 -21.04
C GLU A 116 5.84 24.88 -20.22
N GLY A 117 5.16 23.71 -20.29
CA GLY A 117 3.99 23.44 -19.49
C GLY A 117 4.29 23.40 -17.99
N ALA A 118 5.42 22.84 -17.59
CA ALA A 118 5.89 22.85 -16.20
C ALA A 118 6.15 24.29 -15.68
N ALA A 119 6.73 25.17 -16.52
CA ALA A 119 6.90 26.58 -16.15
C ALA A 119 5.56 27.28 -15.92
N ALA A 120 4.57 27.04 -16.79
CA ALA A 120 3.22 27.59 -16.61
C ALA A 120 2.53 27.04 -15.36
N GLN A 121 2.72 25.76 -15.05
CA GLN A 121 2.20 25.16 -13.80
C GLN A 121 2.87 25.77 -12.56
N ASN A 122 4.17 26.00 -12.56
CA ASN A 122 4.88 26.64 -11.47
C ASN A 122 4.41 28.08 -11.24
N GLU A 123 4.13 28.84 -12.32
CA GLU A 123 3.54 30.18 -12.21
C GLU A 123 2.14 30.12 -11.57
N LEU A 124 1.33 29.17 -12.01
CA LEU A 124 0.00 28.90 -11.44
C LEU A 124 0.07 28.60 -9.94
N THR A 125 1.01 27.71 -9.56
CA THR A 125 1.26 27.34 -8.17
C THR A 125 1.66 28.55 -7.34
N GLY A 126 2.61 29.35 -7.82
CA GLY A 126 3.07 30.55 -7.12
C GLY A 126 1.94 31.57 -6.86
N ILE A 127 1.06 31.80 -7.86
CA ILE A 127 -0.09 32.69 -7.69
C ILE A 127 -1.05 32.15 -6.61
N ALA A 128 -1.35 30.85 -6.64
CA ALA A 128 -2.27 30.22 -5.70
C ALA A 128 -1.71 30.27 -4.26
N GLU A 129 -0.44 29.97 -4.07
CA GLU A 129 0.24 30.00 -2.77
C GLU A 129 0.31 31.43 -2.19
N GLU A 130 0.70 32.43 -3.01
CA GLU A 130 0.77 33.83 -2.59
C GLU A 130 -0.56 34.36 -2.02
N HIS A 131 -1.68 33.90 -2.60
CA HIS A 131 -3.02 34.32 -2.18
C HIS A 131 -3.72 33.34 -1.25
N GLY A 132 -3.07 32.21 -0.92
CA GLY A 132 -3.64 31.14 -0.08
C GLY A 132 -4.87 30.47 -0.71
N MET A 133 -4.93 30.43 -2.06
CA MET A 133 -5.99 29.80 -2.84
C MET A 133 -5.75 28.29 -2.91
N ILE A 134 -6.78 27.50 -2.65
CA ILE A 134 -6.77 26.04 -2.88
C ILE A 134 -7.05 25.79 -4.37
N LEU A 135 -6.25 24.91 -5.00
CA LEU A 135 -6.39 24.61 -6.42
C LEU A 135 -6.39 23.11 -6.66
N ASP A 136 -7.44 22.62 -7.33
CA ASP A 136 -7.57 21.26 -7.84
C ASP A 136 -7.21 21.20 -9.32
N GLY A 137 -6.36 20.25 -9.70
CA GLY A 137 -5.82 20.14 -11.06
C GLY A 137 -4.46 20.86 -11.23
N PRO A 138 -4.11 21.38 -12.41
CA PRO A 138 -4.82 21.31 -13.72
C PRO A 138 -4.93 19.89 -14.28
N ASN A 139 -5.54 19.76 -15.47
CA ASN A 139 -5.69 18.48 -16.16
C ASN A 139 -6.51 17.48 -15.34
N CYS A 140 -7.62 17.91 -14.73
CA CYS A 140 -8.49 17.08 -13.90
C CYS A 140 -9.91 16.99 -14.46
N LEU A 141 -10.72 16.05 -13.94
CA LEU A 141 -12.17 16.00 -14.21
C LEU A 141 -12.98 16.80 -13.19
N GLY A 142 -12.34 17.30 -12.14
CA GLY A 142 -12.96 18.03 -11.05
C GLY A 142 -13.51 17.14 -9.93
N ILE A 143 -14.49 17.69 -9.21
CA ILE A 143 -14.94 17.18 -7.93
C ILE A 143 -16.45 16.95 -7.93
N VAL A 144 -16.89 15.81 -7.38
CA VAL A 144 -18.29 15.57 -7.06
C VAL A 144 -18.40 15.30 -5.55
N ASN A 145 -19.13 16.16 -4.85
CA ASN A 145 -19.55 15.93 -3.49
C ASN A 145 -20.99 15.39 -3.53
N TYR A 146 -21.15 14.08 -3.36
CA TYR A 146 -22.46 13.42 -3.38
C TYR A 146 -23.27 13.67 -2.11
N MET A 147 -22.60 14.01 -1.00
CA MET A 147 -23.25 14.24 0.28
C MET A 147 -24.09 15.51 0.28
N ASP A 148 -23.60 16.55 -0.40
CA ASP A 148 -24.25 17.85 -0.50
C ASP A 148 -24.87 18.10 -1.89
N GLY A 149 -24.67 17.17 -2.84
CA GLY A 149 -25.18 17.28 -4.21
C GLY A 149 -24.48 18.39 -5.00
N ILE A 150 -23.16 18.51 -4.90
CA ILE A 150 -22.36 19.55 -5.56
C ILE A 150 -21.43 18.91 -6.61
N PRO A 151 -21.83 18.83 -7.89
CA PRO A 151 -21.03 18.26 -8.97
C PRO A 151 -20.24 19.36 -9.71
N LEU A 152 -19.00 19.62 -9.30
CA LEU A 152 -18.07 20.54 -9.96
C LEU A 152 -17.23 19.78 -11.00
N THR A 153 -17.89 19.21 -11.99
CA THR A 153 -17.31 18.38 -13.04
C THR A 153 -18.05 18.55 -14.35
N PHE A 154 -17.36 18.34 -15.46
CA PHE A 154 -17.99 18.27 -16.78
C PHE A 154 -18.47 16.88 -17.18
N VAL A 155 -18.18 15.85 -16.37
CA VAL A 155 -18.67 14.47 -16.57
C VAL A 155 -20.11 14.40 -16.08
N VAL A 156 -21.00 13.78 -16.85
CA VAL A 156 -22.40 13.59 -16.45
C VAL A 156 -22.47 12.79 -15.16
N THR A 157 -23.08 13.40 -14.16
CA THR A 157 -23.18 12.81 -12.82
C THR A 157 -24.66 12.61 -12.47
N PRO A 158 -25.16 11.35 -12.49
CA PRO A 158 -26.53 11.09 -12.06
C PRO A 158 -26.66 11.33 -10.55
N PRO A 159 -27.81 11.87 -10.10
CA PRO A 159 -28.13 11.99 -8.69
C PRO A 159 -28.04 10.63 -8.00
N GLN A 160 -27.48 10.61 -6.80
CA GLN A 160 -27.52 9.41 -5.96
C GLN A 160 -28.43 9.63 -4.76
N PRO A 161 -29.23 8.60 -4.38
CA PRO A 161 -29.97 8.67 -3.13
C PRO A 161 -28.98 8.77 -1.98
N LYS A 162 -29.28 9.60 -0.98
CA LYS A 162 -28.49 9.66 0.27
C LYS A 162 -28.55 8.29 0.93
N ALA A 163 -27.44 7.59 0.97
CA ALA A 163 -27.34 6.31 1.67
C ALA A 163 -27.32 6.56 3.17
N GLY A 164 -28.06 5.74 3.93
CA GLY A 164 -28.04 5.73 5.40
C GLY A 164 -26.80 5.07 5.99
N ILE A 165 -25.81 4.70 5.18
CA ILE A 165 -24.55 4.07 5.56
C ILE A 165 -23.37 4.90 5.05
N ALA A 166 -22.24 4.79 5.75
CA ALA A 166 -21.00 5.40 5.29
C ALA A 166 -20.55 4.79 3.95
N GLY A 167 -20.13 5.64 3.01
CA GLY A 167 -19.84 5.28 1.63
C GLY A 167 -18.35 5.23 1.29
N ALA A 168 -18.05 5.24 -0.01
CA ALA A 168 -16.70 5.29 -0.56
C ALA A 168 -16.40 6.66 -1.18
N ALA A 169 -15.19 7.17 -0.97
CA ALA A 169 -14.62 8.30 -1.70
C ALA A 169 -13.63 7.79 -2.76
N ILE A 170 -13.71 8.31 -3.96
CA ILE A 170 -12.75 8.07 -5.04
C ILE A 170 -11.78 9.26 -5.06
N LEU A 171 -10.48 9.00 -4.91
CA LEU A 171 -9.41 9.96 -5.10
C LEU A 171 -8.48 9.43 -6.19
N SER A 172 -8.37 10.14 -7.30
CA SER A 172 -7.62 9.65 -8.47
C SER A 172 -6.84 10.78 -9.15
N GLN A 173 -5.56 10.55 -9.43
CA GLN A 173 -4.77 11.42 -10.28
C GLN A 173 -5.21 11.33 -11.73
N SER A 174 -5.68 10.14 -12.17
CA SER A 174 -6.23 9.95 -13.50
C SER A 174 -7.72 10.30 -13.55
N GLY A 175 -8.08 11.30 -14.34
CA GLY A 175 -9.47 11.68 -14.54
C GLY A 175 -10.30 10.55 -15.15
N ALA A 176 -9.80 9.91 -16.20
CA ALA A 176 -10.48 8.81 -16.87
C ALA A 176 -10.78 7.66 -15.90
N LEU A 177 -9.80 7.28 -15.06
CA LEU A 177 -9.98 6.18 -14.10
C LEU A 177 -10.94 6.58 -12.96
N ALA A 178 -10.96 7.84 -12.52
CA ALA A 178 -11.99 8.32 -11.57
C ALA A 178 -13.40 8.07 -12.10
N ALA A 179 -13.65 8.41 -13.36
CA ALA A 179 -14.94 8.22 -14.00
C ALA A 179 -15.30 6.73 -14.15
N VAL A 180 -14.35 5.89 -14.62
CA VAL A 180 -14.57 4.45 -14.81
C VAL A 180 -14.85 3.76 -13.47
N VAL A 181 -14.05 4.03 -12.44
CA VAL A 181 -14.24 3.48 -11.09
C VAL A 181 -15.59 3.92 -10.54
N GLY A 182 -15.97 5.20 -10.73
CA GLY A 182 -17.27 5.71 -10.32
C GLY A 182 -18.45 5.01 -10.99
N VAL A 183 -18.36 4.70 -12.29
CA VAL A 183 -19.40 3.91 -13.02
C VAL A 183 -19.51 2.50 -12.44
N ASN A 184 -18.36 1.83 -12.25
CA ASN A 184 -18.33 0.47 -11.72
C ASN A 184 -18.89 0.40 -10.28
N MET A 185 -18.53 1.36 -9.41
CA MET A 185 -19.05 1.42 -8.05
C MET A 185 -20.57 1.61 -8.03
N ARG A 186 -21.11 2.48 -8.88
CA ARG A 186 -22.56 2.66 -9.00
C ARG A 186 -23.27 1.40 -9.52
N HIS A 187 -22.66 0.68 -10.48
CA HIS A 187 -23.20 -0.60 -10.97
C HIS A 187 -23.41 -1.62 -9.85
N TYR A 188 -22.49 -1.64 -8.87
CA TYR A 188 -22.62 -2.51 -7.69
C TYR A 188 -23.32 -1.82 -6.51
N SER A 189 -24.04 -0.72 -6.75
CA SER A 189 -24.78 0.03 -5.72
C SER A 189 -23.93 0.38 -4.50
N ILE A 190 -22.64 0.71 -4.72
CA ILE A 190 -21.75 1.21 -3.68
C ILE A 190 -22.05 2.69 -3.47
N PRO A 191 -22.44 3.12 -2.25
CA PRO A 191 -22.68 4.53 -1.97
C PRO A 191 -21.40 5.34 -2.14
N LEU A 192 -21.43 6.44 -2.91
CA LEU A 192 -20.32 7.35 -3.06
C LEU A 192 -20.49 8.57 -2.14
N THR A 193 -19.42 8.98 -1.48
CA THR A 193 -19.36 10.25 -0.73
C THR A 193 -18.73 11.35 -1.54
N TYR A 194 -17.58 11.07 -2.13
CA TYR A 194 -16.85 11.99 -3.00
C TYR A 194 -16.28 11.25 -4.22
N SER A 195 -16.14 12.00 -5.33
CA SER A 195 -15.30 11.59 -6.46
C SER A 195 -14.42 12.78 -6.82
N ILE A 196 -13.12 12.65 -6.64
CA ILE A 196 -12.14 13.71 -6.79
C ILE A 196 -11.09 13.27 -7.79
N SER A 197 -10.90 14.05 -8.85
CA SER A 197 -9.82 13.83 -9.82
C SER A 197 -8.80 14.93 -9.65
N THR A 198 -7.64 14.62 -9.10
CA THR A 198 -6.63 15.65 -8.73
C THR A 198 -5.75 16.10 -9.91
N GLY A 199 -5.73 15.36 -11.02
CA GLY A 199 -4.94 15.71 -12.21
C GLY A 199 -3.44 15.82 -11.92
N ASN A 200 -2.82 16.93 -12.36
CA ASN A 200 -1.39 17.20 -12.18
C ASN A 200 -1.01 17.61 -10.74
N GLU A 201 -1.97 17.91 -9.87
CA GLU A 201 -1.73 18.27 -8.47
C GLU A 201 -0.79 19.48 -8.30
N ALA A 202 -1.07 20.59 -9.00
CA ALA A 202 -0.22 21.77 -8.93
C ALA A 202 -0.11 22.36 -7.52
N VAL A 203 -1.21 22.34 -6.75
CA VAL A 203 -1.27 22.83 -5.36
C VAL A 203 -1.72 21.71 -4.43
N CYS A 204 -2.93 21.18 -4.63
CA CYS A 204 -3.50 20.13 -3.79
C CYS A 204 -3.35 18.77 -4.47
N GLY A 205 -2.92 17.78 -3.69
CA GLY A 205 -2.80 16.37 -4.11
C GLY A 205 -3.68 15.44 -3.29
N VAL A 206 -3.55 14.15 -3.56
CA VAL A 206 -4.30 13.08 -2.87
C VAL A 206 -4.12 13.17 -1.36
N GLU A 207 -2.90 13.46 -0.88
CA GLU A 207 -2.61 13.56 0.55
C GLU A 207 -3.39 14.71 1.22
N ASP A 208 -3.61 15.82 0.53
CA ASP A 208 -4.35 16.96 1.06
C ASP A 208 -5.84 16.66 1.21
N PHE A 209 -6.43 16.01 0.21
CA PHE A 209 -7.81 15.54 0.28
C PHE A 209 -8.01 14.47 1.34
N LEU A 210 -7.09 13.49 1.46
CA LEU A 210 -7.12 12.50 2.53
C LEU A 210 -7.07 13.15 3.90
N GLU A 211 -6.16 14.13 4.12
CA GLU A 211 -6.05 14.80 5.41
C GLU A 211 -7.34 15.48 5.83
N HIS A 212 -8.05 16.08 4.86
CA HIS A 212 -9.31 16.77 5.11
C HIS A 212 -10.46 15.78 5.37
N LEU A 213 -10.56 14.69 4.60
CA LEU A 213 -11.67 13.74 4.64
C LEU A 213 -11.55 12.66 5.71
N ILE A 214 -10.33 12.37 6.20
CA ILE A 214 -10.17 11.41 7.30
C ILE A 214 -10.85 11.96 8.56
N GLY A 215 -11.85 11.19 9.06
CA GLY A 215 -12.66 11.55 10.22
C GLY A 215 -13.89 12.39 9.90
N ASP A 216 -14.33 12.44 8.62
CA ASP A 216 -15.53 13.17 8.18
C ASP A 216 -16.86 12.54 8.66
N GLY A 217 -16.82 11.30 9.16
CA GLY A 217 -17.97 10.55 9.67
C GLY A 217 -18.89 9.95 8.60
N VAL A 218 -18.63 10.19 7.31
CA VAL A 218 -19.46 9.71 6.20
C VAL A 218 -18.70 8.82 5.23
N THR A 219 -17.39 8.97 5.11
CA THR A 219 -16.54 8.14 4.27
C THR A 219 -16.00 6.95 5.07
N ARG A 220 -16.22 5.73 4.60
CA ARG A 220 -15.69 4.51 5.19
C ARG A 220 -14.46 4.00 4.45
N VAL A 221 -14.47 4.12 3.12
CA VAL A 221 -13.40 3.61 2.25
C VAL A 221 -12.93 4.71 1.32
N PHE A 222 -11.62 4.87 1.22
CA PHE A 222 -10.99 5.69 0.19
C PHE A 222 -10.45 4.76 -0.89
N ALA A 223 -11.04 4.80 -2.08
CA ALA A 223 -10.60 4.10 -3.27
C ALA A 223 -9.61 5.00 -4.02
N LEU A 224 -8.35 4.66 -3.97
CA LEU A 224 -7.24 5.48 -4.43
C LEU A 224 -6.69 4.95 -5.76
N VAL A 225 -6.53 5.84 -6.74
CA VAL A 225 -5.76 5.57 -7.97
C VAL A 225 -4.65 6.61 -8.04
N VAL A 226 -3.45 6.21 -7.62
CA VAL A 226 -2.30 7.11 -7.45
C VAL A 226 -1.15 6.63 -8.32
N GLU A 227 -0.72 7.47 -9.24
CA GLU A 227 0.41 7.20 -10.14
C GLU A 227 1.74 7.64 -9.49
N GLN A 228 1.68 8.69 -8.67
CA GLN A 228 2.83 9.25 -7.97
C GLN A 228 2.43 9.82 -6.62
N PHE A 229 3.20 9.52 -5.59
CA PHE A 229 3.06 10.15 -4.27
C PHE A 229 3.94 11.40 -4.19
N ARG A 230 3.35 12.54 -3.91
CA ARG A 230 4.08 13.80 -3.73
C ARG A 230 4.77 13.87 -2.36
N GLN A 231 4.11 13.33 -1.35
CA GLN A 231 4.55 13.34 0.05
C GLN A 231 4.43 11.94 0.68
N PRO A 232 5.28 10.97 0.27
CA PRO A 232 5.14 9.56 0.68
C PRO A 232 5.10 9.36 2.21
N LYS A 233 5.93 10.08 2.96
CA LYS A 233 5.95 10.01 4.43
C LYS A 233 4.64 10.49 5.04
N ARG A 234 4.09 11.61 4.54
CA ARG A 234 2.78 12.13 4.97
C ARG A 234 1.66 11.16 4.61
N PHE A 235 1.72 10.55 3.43
CA PHE A 235 0.74 9.53 3.03
C PHE A 235 0.70 8.36 4.02
N MET A 236 1.86 7.84 4.46
CA MET A 236 1.91 6.79 5.48
C MET A 236 1.32 7.24 6.83
N GLU A 237 1.60 8.47 7.27
CA GLU A 237 0.99 9.03 8.49
C GLU A 237 -0.53 9.12 8.37
N LEU A 238 -1.04 9.54 7.20
CA LEU A 238 -2.47 9.59 6.89
C LEU A 238 -3.09 8.20 6.85
N ALA A 239 -2.39 7.19 6.31
CA ALA A 239 -2.84 5.81 6.31
C ALA A 239 -3.03 5.29 7.75
N HIS A 240 -2.06 5.53 8.63
CA HIS A 240 -2.20 5.20 10.05
C HIS A 240 -3.34 5.97 10.73
N ARG A 241 -3.55 7.23 10.38
CA ARG A 241 -4.64 8.04 10.92
C ARG A 241 -6.01 7.52 10.47
N ALA A 242 -6.16 7.16 9.19
CA ALA A 242 -7.37 6.55 8.65
C ALA A 242 -7.69 5.23 9.35
N ARG A 243 -6.70 4.34 9.51
CA ARG A 243 -6.87 3.06 10.22
C ARG A 243 -7.37 3.26 11.66
N ARG A 244 -6.81 4.24 12.41
CA ARG A 244 -7.28 4.58 13.76
C ARG A 244 -8.68 5.18 13.78
N ALA A 245 -9.09 5.86 12.72
CA ALA A 245 -10.45 6.37 12.55
C ALA A 245 -11.46 5.31 12.09
N GLY A 246 -11.03 4.06 11.87
CA GLY A 246 -11.89 2.98 11.36
C GLY A 246 -12.22 3.11 9.87
N GLN A 247 -11.43 3.89 9.14
CA GLN A 247 -11.54 4.10 7.69
C GLN A 247 -10.47 3.27 6.96
N PHE A 248 -10.75 2.88 5.73
CA PHE A 248 -9.89 2.00 4.93
C PHE A 248 -9.37 2.71 3.69
N LEU A 249 -8.08 2.55 3.41
CA LEU A 249 -7.49 2.97 2.15
C LEU A 249 -7.28 1.74 1.27
N VAL A 250 -7.84 1.76 0.05
CA VAL A 250 -7.65 0.74 -0.97
C VAL A 250 -6.91 1.40 -2.13
N LEU A 251 -5.70 0.94 -2.43
CA LEU A 251 -4.79 1.60 -3.36
C LEU A 251 -4.56 0.75 -4.61
N LEU A 252 -4.85 1.33 -5.77
CA LEU A 252 -4.37 0.90 -7.06
C LEU A 252 -3.22 1.82 -7.49
N HIS A 253 -2.01 1.27 -7.59
CA HIS A 253 -0.81 2.01 -8.02
C HIS A 253 -0.18 1.34 -9.24
N PRO A 254 -0.17 1.99 -10.41
CA PRO A 254 0.56 1.51 -11.58
C PRO A 254 2.07 1.68 -11.39
N GLY A 255 2.88 0.82 -12.02
CA GLY A 255 4.35 0.95 -11.94
C GLY A 255 5.08 -0.29 -11.42
N ARG A 256 4.38 -1.43 -11.26
CA ARG A 256 5.01 -2.70 -10.85
C ARG A 256 6.07 -3.18 -11.84
N SER A 257 5.79 -3.12 -13.15
CA SER A 257 6.77 -3.50 -14.17
C SER A 257 7.70 -2.34 -14.51
N LYS A 258 8.93 -2.64 -14.97
CA LYS A 258 9.88 -1.62 -15.46
C LYS A 258 9.25 -0.77 -16.56
N ALA A 259 8.57 -1.40 -17.53
CA ALA A 259 7.91 -0.70 -18.62
C ALA A 259 6.79 0.24 -18.13
N ALA A 260 6.01 -0.18 -17.10
CA ALA A 260 4.99 0.67 -16.51
C ALA A 260 5.61 1.88 -15.78
N ARG A 261 6.73 1.70 -15.09
CA ARG A 261 7.47 2.82 -14.44
C ARG A 261 8.01 3.82 -15.49
N GLU A 262 8.59 3.34 -16.57
CA GLU A 262 9.08 4.18 -17.66
C GLU A 262 7.93 4.97 -18.33
N SER A 263 6.77 4.31 -18.53
CA SER A 263 5.57 4.96 -19.06
C SER A 263 5.03 6.04 -18.12
N ALA A 264 4.92 5.74 -16.82
CA ALA A 264 4.47 6.71 -15.80
C ALA A 264 5.39 7.93 -15.73
N ALA A 265 6.72 7.72 -15.74
CA ALA A 265 7.70 8.80 -15.76
C ALA A 265 7.55 9.72 -16.98
N THR A 266 7.20 9.17 -18.13
CA THR A 266 6.97 9.95 -19.36
C THR A 266 5.65 10.73 -19.27
N HIS A 267 4.61 10.18 -18.64
CA HIS A 267 3.28 10.78 -18.53
C HIS A 267 3.22 11.86 -17.45
N THR A 268 3.88 11.65 -16.32
CA THR A 268 3.83 12.56 -15.16
C THR A 268 5.04 13.49 -15.05
N GLY A 269 6.09 13.24 -15.82
CA GLY A 269 7.36 13.97 -15.73
C GLY A 269 8.19 13.64 -14.49
N ALA A 270 7.81 12.64 -13.71
CA ALA A 270 8.42 12.28 -12.45
C ALA A 270 9.35 11.07 -12.54
N ILE A 271 10.37 11.02 -11.66
CA ILE A 271 11.22 9.84 -11.50
C ILE A 271 10.40 8.77 -10.78
N ALA A 272 10.24 7.60 -11.41
CA ALA A 272 9.58 6.46 -10.78
C ALA A 272 10.37 5.98 -9.56
N GLY A 273 9.73 5.94 -8.40
CA GLY A 273 10.29 5.42 -7.15
C GLY A 273 10.44 3.89 -7.14
N ASP A 274 11.00 3.38 -6.05
CA ASP A 274 11.09 1.94 -5.82
C ASP A 274 9.71 1.36 -5.46
N TYR A 275 9.12 0.62 -6.41
CA TYR A 275 7.80 0.00 -6.23
C TYR A 275 7.76 -0.98 -5.06
N ASP A 276 8.81 -1.80 -4.89
CA ASP A 276 8.83 -2.84 -3.86
C ASP A 276 8.96 -2.24 -2.46
N ALA A 277 9.74 -1.17 -2.32
CA ALA A 277 9.81 -0.38 -1.09
C ALA A 277 8.47 0.30 -0.79
N MET A 278 7.88 0.96 -1.77
CA MET A 278 6.54 1.58 -1.65
C MET A 278 5.51 0.54 -1.21
N HIS A 279 5.40 -0.58 -1.94
CA HIS A 279 4.41 -1.63 -1.65
C HIS A 279 4.57 -2.18 -0.23
N THR A 280 5.81 -2.45 0.20
CA THR A 280 6.11 -2.95 1.54
C THR A 280 5.66 -1.98 2.62
N LEU A 281 6.02 -0.70 2.48
CA LEU A 281 5.76 0.31 3.49
C LEU A 281 4.29 0.75 3.55
N VAL A 282 3.62 0.93 2.40
CA VAL A 282 2.20 1.30 2.39
C VAL A 282 1.30 0.17 2.92
N THR A 283 1.62 -1.10 2.59
CA THR A 283 0.89 -2.26 3.11
C THR A 283 1.03 -2.35 4.64
N HIS A 284 2.24 -2.14 5.15
CA HIS A 284 2.49 -2.09 6.59
C HIS A 284 1.76 -0.92 7.29
N ALA A 285 1.68 0.23 6.64
CA ALA A 285 0.90 1.37 7.14
C ALA A 285 -0.61 1.10 7.20
N GLY A 286 -1.07 -0.02 6.67
CA GLY A 286 -2.47 -0.44 6.71
C GLY A 286 -3.26 -0.02 5.46
N VAL A 287 -2.60 0.12 4.33
CA VAL A 287 -3.24 0.31 3.02
C VAL A 287 -3.46 -1.05 2.37
N ILE A 288 -4.65 -1.28 1.84
CA ILE A 288 -4.97 -2.49 1.07
C ILE A 288 -4.56 -2.24 -0.38
N HIS A 289 -3.44 -2.82 -0.80
CA HIS A 289 -2.97 -2.70 -2.17
C HIS A 289 -3.68 -3.71 -3.08
N VAL A 290 -4.15 -3.24 -4.24
CA VAL A 290 -4.86 -4.03 -5.26
C VAL A 290 -4.17 -3.90 -6.62
N GLU A 291 -4.35 -4.91 -7.48
CA GLU A 291 -3.62 -5.02 -8.73
C GLU A 291 -4.46 -4.65 -9.98
N SER A 292 -5.78 -4.46 -9.81
CA SER A 292 -6.69 -4.11 -10.90
C SER A 292 -7.81 -3.18 -10.46
N MET A 293 -8.44 -2.50 -11.42
CA MET A 293 -9.63 -1.69 -11.16
C MET A 293 -10.81 -2.53 -10.64
N GLU A 294 -10.90 -3.76 -11.07
CA GLU A 294 -11.92 -4.71 -10.58
C GLU A 294 -11.69 -5.02 -9.11
N GLU A 295 -10.46 -5.37 -8.70
CA GLU A 295 -10.11 -5.58 -7.29
C GLU A 295 -10.39 -4.34 -6.44
N LEU A 296 -10.09 -3.11 -6.97
CA LEU A 296 -10.37 -1.86 -6.26
C LEU A 296 -11.85 -1.74 -5.90
N VAL A 297 -12.73 -2.02 -6.87
CA VAL A 297 -14.19 -1.98 -6.66
C VAL A 297 -14.64 -3.12 -5.76
N ASP A 298 -14.13 -4.34 -5.95
CA ASP A 298 -14.53 -5.54 -5.24
C ASP A 298 -14.16 -5.48 -3.75
N VAL A 299 -12.93 -5.05 -3.44
CA VAL A 299 -12.48 -4.82 -2.06
C VAL A 299 -13.29 -3.71 -1.40
N THR A 300 -13.52 -2.60 -2.12
CA THR A 300 -14.35 -1.49 -1.63
C THR A 300 -15.77 -1.97 -1.31
N GLN A 301 -16.36 -2.81 -2.16
CA GLN A 301 -17.70 -3.37 -1.96
C GLN A 301 -17.79 -4.18 -0.64
N ILE A 302 -16.80 -5.02 -0.36
CA ILE A 302 -16.73 -5.79 0.89
C ILE A 302 -16.63 -4.84 2.09
N LEU A 303 -15.69 -3.91 2.06
CA LEU A 303 -15.40 -3.02 3.19
C LEU A 303 -16.55 -2.08 3.53
N VAL A 304 -17.24 -1.54 2.53
CA VAL A 304 -18.39 -0.65 2.74
C VAL A 304 -19.55 -1.39 3.40
N ARG A 305 -19.77 -2.67 3.06
CA ARG A 305 -20.90 -3.47 3.53
C ARG A 305 -20.64 -4.26 4.80
N SER A 306 -19.38 -4.56 5.11
CA SER A 306 -19.06 -5.41 6.26
C SER A 306 -19.12 -4.64 7.57
N HIS A 307 -19.90 -5.13 8.54
CA HIS A 307 -19.91 -4.61 9.91
C HIS A 307 -18.63 -4.98 10.67
N GLN A 308 -18.12 -6.18 10.44
CA GLN A 308 -16.87 -6.69 11.01
C GLN A 308 -15.93 -7.12 9.89
N LEU A 309 -14.62 -7.01 10.13
CA LEU A 309 -13.63 -7.55 9.21
C LEU A 309 -13.48 -9.06 9.41
N PRO A 310 -13.19 -9.83 8.33
CA PRO A 310 -12.95 -11.27 8.42
C PRO A 310 -11.58 -11.53 9.06
N ARG A 311 -11.56 -11.92 10.33
CA ARG A 311 -10.33 -12.19 11.11
C ARG A 311 -10.04 -13.68 11.28
N ALA A 312 -10.61 -14.50 10.44
CA ALA A 312 -10.42 -15.95 10.43
C ALA A 312 -10.65 -16.46 9.00
N GLY A 313 -10.53 -17.75 8.79
CA GLY A 313 -10.79 -18.39 7.50
C GLY A 313 -12.25 -18.27 7.04
N SER A 314 -12.56 -18.77 5.87
CA SER A 314 -13.88 -18.64 5.24
C SER A 314 -14.64 -19.97 5.20
N ALA A 315 -15.96 -19.92 5.29
CA ALA A 315 -16.84 -21.02 4.91
C ALA A 315 -17.41 -20.76 3.50
N ILE A 316 -17.50 -21.79 2.68
CA ILE A 316 -18.05 -21.71 1.33
C ILE A 316 -19.23 -22.66 1.21
N PHE A 317 -20.35 -22.14 0.71
CA PHE A 317 -21.53 -22.88 0.32
C PHE A 317 -21.63 -22.87 -1.20
N THR A 318 -21.88 -24.02 -1.81
CA THR A 318 -22.02 -24.14 -3.26
C THR A 318 -23.17 -25.09 -3.62
N GLU A 319 -23.58 -25.04 -4.87
CA GLU A 319 -24.60 -25.93 -5.45
C GLU A 319 -23.98 -26.98 -6.41
N SER A 320 -22.63 -27.15 -6.35
CA SER A 320 -21.91 -27.99 -7.29
C SER A 320 -20.72 -28.70 -6.65
N GLY A 321 -20.73 -30.04 -6.69
CA GLY A 321 -19.62 -30.85 -6.20
C GLY A 321 -18.31 -30.63 -6.98
N ALA A 322 -18.39 -30.39 -8.28
CA ALA A 322 -17.22 -30.02 -9.08
C ALA A 322 -16.65 -28.67 -8.67
N PHE A 323 -17.51 -27.70 -8.41
CA PHE A 323 -17.05 -26.37 -7.96
C PHE A 323 -16.41 -26.42 -6.57
N LYS A 324 -16.83 -27.33 -5.70
CA LYS A 324 -16.19 -27.54 -4.40
C LYS A 324 -14.66 -27.77 -4.55
N ALA A 325 -14.23 -28.60 -5.52
CA ALA A 325 -12.82 -28.83 -5.78
C ALA A 325 -12.14 -27.56 -6.36
N LEU A 326 -12.79 -26.88 -7.31
CA LEU A 326 -12.28 -25.63 -7.87
C LEU A 326 -12.14 -24.53 -6.81
N ALA A 327 -13.06 -24.46 -5.85
CA ALA A 327 -12.98 -23.50 -4.76
C ALA A 327 -11.78 -23.74 -3.85
N LEU A 328 -11.43 -25.02 -3.58
CA LEU A 328 -10.21 -25.36 -2.82
C LEU A 328 -8.95 -24.89 -3.54
N ASP A 329 -8.83 -25.20 -4.84
CA ASP A 329 -7.68 -24.77 -5.65
C ASP A 329 -7.59 -23.24 -5.76
N LEU A 330 -8.74 -22.57 -5.88
CA LEU A 330 -8.78 -21.11 -5.96
C LEU A 330 -8.34 -20.47 -4.64
N CYS A 331 -8.86 -20.96 -3.51
CA CYS A 331 -8.53 -20.45 -2.19
C CYS A 331 -7.05 -20.66 -1.84
N ASP A 332 -6.47 -21.83 -2.19
CA ASP A 332 -5.04 -22.07 -2.07
C ASP A 332 -4.20 -21.07 -2.88
N ARG A 333 -4.60 -20.80 -4.12
CA ARG A 333 -3.92 -19.84 -5.01
C ARG A 333 -3.92 -18.41 -4.48
N VAL A 334 -5.02 -17.99 -3.80
CA VAL A 334 -5.16 -16.62 -3.29
C VAL A 334 -4.85 -16.49 -1.79
N ASP A 335 -4.35 -17.56 -1.18
CA ASP A 335 -4.04 -17.66 0.26
C ASP A 335 -5.24 -17.35 1.17
N LEU A 336 -6.42 -17.84 0.79
CA LEU A 336 -7.64 -17.75 1.59
C LEU A 336 -7.85 -19.06 2.36
N ASN A 337 -7.62 -19.03 3.67
CA ASN A 337 -7.74 -20.22 4.51
C ASN A 337 -9.19 -20.73 4.58
N LEU A 338 -9.37 -22.05 4.34
CA LEU A 338 -10.63 -22.77 4.50
C LEU A 338 -10.54 -23.78 5.65
N PRO A 339 -10.82 -23.38 6.89
CA PRO A 339 -10.73 -24.28 8.04
C PRO A 339 -11.70 -25.47 7.92
N ALA A 340 -11.31 -26.62 8.48
CA ALA A 340 -12.23 -27.71 8.70
C ALA A 340 -13.30 -27.30 9.72
N LEU A 341 -14.50 -27.90 9.61
CA LEU A 341 -15.58 -27.76 10.58
C LEU A 341 -15.13 -28.20 11.97
N SER A 342 -15.59 -27.51 13.02
CA SER A 342 -15.49 -28.03 14.38
C SER A 342 -16.47 -29.21 14.56
N PRO A 343 -16.25 -30.08 15.56
CA PRO A 343 -17.22 -31.13 15.88
C PRO A 343 -18.62 -30.59 16.22
N GLN A 344 -18.70 -29.33 16.71
CA GLN A 344 -19.98 -28.69 16.99
C GLN A 344 -20.67 -28.24 15.71
N ALA A 345 -19.96 -27.54 14.82
CA ALA A 345 -20.49 -27.10 13.54
C ALA A 345 -20.88 -28.31 12.66
N GLU A 346 -20.07 -29.38 12.66
CA GLU A 346 -20.40 -30.61 11.94
C GLU A 346 -21.70 -31.26 12.44
N ARG A 347 -21.92 -31.34 13.76
CA ARG A 347 -23.17 -31.84 14.32
C ARG A 347 -24.36 -30.97 13.94
N ALA A 348 -24.25 -29.65 14.07
CA ALA A 348 -25.31 -28.72 13.71
C ALA A 348 -25.67 -28.82 12.22
N LEU A 349 -24.68 -28.92 11.34
CA LEU A 349 -24.93 -29.14 9.91
C LEU A 349 -25.54 -30.51 9.63
N ARG A 350 -25.13 -31.58 10.33
CA ARG A 350 -25.70 -32.93 10.16
C ARG A 350 -27.18 -32.98 10.54
N GLU A 351 -27.59 -32.21 11.54
CA GLU A 351 -29.00 -32.07 11.94
C GLU A 351 -29.81 -31.23 10.95
N ALA A 352 -29.20 -30.23 10.33
CA ALA A 352 -29.83 -29.30 9.40
C ALA A 352 -29.93 -29.80 7.98
N LEU A 353 -29.01 -30.69 7.56
CA LEU A 353 -28.86 -31.18 6.18
C LEU A 353 -29.65 -32.49 5.93
N PRO A 354 -30.09 -32.75 4.70
CA PRO A 354 -30.50 -34.06 4.29
C PRO A 354 -29.40 -35.12 4.50
N ALA A 355 -29.77 -36.34 4.91
CA ALA A 355 -28.82 -37.40 5.31
C ALA A 355 -27.76 -37.75 4.25
N PHE A 356 -28.02 -37.50 2.98
CA PHE A 356 -27.11 -37.80 1.87
C PHE A 356 -26.07 -36.67 1.61
N ILE A 357 -26.21 -35.51 2.26
CA ILE A 357 -25.26 -34.42 2.15
C ILE A 357 -24.29 -34.45 3.34
N PRO A 358 -23.00 -34.77 3.13
CA PRO A 358 -22.03 -34.79 4.20
C PRO A 358 -21.60 -33.36 4.59
N PRO A 359 -21.61 -33.01 5.89
CA PRO A 359 -21.04 -31.74 6.35
C PRO A 359 -19.58 -31.61 5.96
N SER A 360 -19.20 -30.47 5.40
CA SER A 360 -17.82 -30.17 4.98
C SER A 360 -17.64 -28.67 4.74
N ASN A 361 -16.40 -28.22 4.62
CA ASN A 361 -16.06 -26.90 4.10
C ASN A 361 -15.07 -27.06 2.93
N PRO A 362 -15.41 -26.69 1.68
CA PRO A 362 -16.70 -26.16 1.20
C PRO A 362 -17.86 -27.14 1.35
N LEU A 363 -19.08 -26.59 1.56
CA LEU A 363 -20.33 -27.36 1.66
C LEU A 363 -21.06 -27.34 0.33
N ASP A 364 -21.28 -28.51 -0.28
CA ASP A 364 -22.10 -28.68 -1.49
C ASP A 364 -23.55 -28.99 -1.09
N LEU A 365 -24.43 -28.02 -1.28
CA LEU A 365 -25.86 -28.17 -1.04
C LEU A 365 -26.61 -28.90 -2.17
N THR A 366 -25.91 -29.14 -3.28
CA THR A 366 -26.53 -29.68 -4.50
C THR A 366 -27.74 -28.84 -4.96
N ALA A 367 -28.71 -29.42 -5.60
CA ALA A 367 -29.98 -28.75 -6.00
C ALA A 367 -30.98 -28.61 -4.83
N GLN A 368 -30.60 -28.91 -3.59
CA GLN A 368 -31.54 -28.90 -2.46
C GLN A 368 -32.09 -27.52 -2.11
N GLY A 369 -31.36 -26.43 -2.41
CA GLY A 369 -31.88 -25.08 -2.27
C GLY A 369 -33.15 -24.78 -3.11
N LEU A 370 -33.45 -25.61 -4.15
CA LEU A 370 -34.69 -25.53 -4.93
C LEU A 370 -35.85 -26.30 -4.28
N VAL A 371 -35.55 -27.31 -3.48
CA VAL A 371 -36.53 -28.23 -2.90
C VAL A 371 -36.93 -27.77 -1.49
N ASP A 372 -35.98 -27.21 -0.77
CA ASP A 372 -36.13 -26.79 0.62
C ASP A 372 -35.76 -25.30 0.78
N PRO A 373 -36.72 -24.39 0.75
CA PRO A 373 -36.50 -22.97 0.87
C PRO A 373 -35.86 -22.56 2.22
N ASP A 374 -36.02 -23.38 3.25
CA ASP A 374 -35.55 -23.08 4.60
C ASP A 374 -34.10 -23.59 4.87
N LEU A 375 -33.50 -24.24 3.88
CA LEU A 375 -32.19 -24.88 4.01
C LEU A 375 -31.07 -23.90 4.42
N TYR A 376 -31.00 -22.72 3.78
CA TYR A 376 -30.03 -21.70 4.10
C TYR A 376 -30.18 -21.16 5.54
N ARG A 377 -31.42 -20.94 5.98
CA ARG A 377 -31.71 -20.46 7.35
C ARG A 377 -31.30 -21.46 8.43
N ARG A 378 -31.40 -22.77 8.12
CA ARG A 378 -31.01 -23.82 9.06
C ARG A 378 -29.51 -24.10 9.07
N THR A 379 -28.84 -23.95 7.94
CA THR A 379 -27.41 -24.32 7.81
C THR A 379 -26.45 -23.18 8.11
N LEU A 380 -26.78 -21.94 7.75
CA LEU A 380 -25.89 -20.78 7.96
C LEU A 380 -25.50 -20.54 9.43
N PRO A 381 -26.35 -20.70 10.44
CA PRO A 381 -25.95 -20.51 11.85
C PRO A 381 -24.75 -21.36 12.25
N ALA A 382 -24.66 -22.61 11.74
CA ALA A 382 -23.56 -23.52 12.08
C ALA A 382 -22.15 -22.97 11.72
N VAL A 383 -22.06 -22.09 10.72
CA VAL A 383 -20.79 -21.46 10.32
C VAL A 383 -20.70 -19.99 10.76
N LEU A 384 -21.82 -19.30 10.89
CA LEU A 384 -21.83 -17.92 11.39
C LEU A 384 -21.45 -17.83 12.88
N ASP A 385 -21.83 -18.83 13.68
CA ASP A 385 -21.55 -18.92 15.11
C ASP A 385 -20.19 -19.56 15.42
N GLU A 386 -19.49 -20.09 14.42
CA GLU A 386 -18.19 -20.75 14.57
C GLU A 386 -17.03 -19.75 14.44
N ASP A 387 -16.19 -19.59 15.46
CA ASP A 387 -15.08 -18.62 15.47
C ASP A 387 -13.98 -18.90 14.44
N ARG A 388 -13.88 -20.13 13.95
CA ARG A 388 -12.93 -20.49 12.88
C ARG A 388 -13.22 -19.81 11.55
N PHE A 389 -14.48 -19.36 11.36
CA PHE A 389 -14.92 -18.70 10.14
C PHE A 389 -15.09 -17.20 10.40
N GLY A 390 -14.31 -16.40 9.69
CA GLY A 390 -14.42 -14.95 9.68
C GLY A 390 -15.40 -14.42 8.64
N SER A 391 -15.81 -15.25 7.68
CA SER A 391 -16.73 -14.91 6.59
C SER A 391 -17.41 -16.13 6.00
N VAL A 392 -18.49 -15.89 5.24
CA VAL A 392 -19.22 -16.92 4.48
C VAL A 392 -19.35 -16.48 3.04
N VAL A 393 -19.10 -17.38 2.07
CA VAL A 393 -19.30 -17.13 0.64
C VAL A 393 -20.37 -18.09 0.11
N LEU A 394 -21.43 -17.52 -0.46
CA LEU A 394 -22.53 -18.27 -1.11
C LEU A 394 -22.29 -18.27 -2.63
N CYS A 395 -21.92 -19.41 -3.19
CA CYS A 395 -21.66 -19.58 -4.61
C CYS A 395 -22.88 -20.25 -5.27
N ILE A 396 -23.69 -19.47 -5.96
CA ILE A 396 -25.05 -19.83 -6.42
C ILE A 396 -25.11 -19.82 -7.96
N ILE A 397 -25.77 -20.83 -8.54
CA ILE A 397 -26.00 -20.93 -9.98
C ILE A 397 -27.20 -20.05 -10.35
N LEU A 398 -27.04 -19.15 -11.32
CA LEU A 398 -28.06 -18.23 -11.81
C LEU A 398 -28.48 -18.52 -13.27
N THR A 399 -27.97 -19.56 -13.90
CA THR A 399 -28.12 -19.87 -15.34
C THR A 399 -29.60 -19.87 -15.82
N ASP A 400 -30.49 -20.41 -15.00
CA ASP A 400 -31.94 -20.42 -15.34
C ASP A 400 -32.71 -19.41 -14.50
N PRO A 401 -33.29 -18.37 -15.12
CA PRO A 401 -34.06 -17.35 -14.40
C PRO A 401 -35.25 -17.86 -13.59
N LYS A 402 -35.86 -19.01 -13.97
CA LYS A 402 -36.97 -19.57 -13.19
C LYS A 402 -36.49 -20.17 -11.87
N THR A 403 -35.44 -20.97 -11.91
CA THR A 403 -34.86 -21.57 -10.71
C THR A 403 -34.18 -20.51 -9.84
N THR A 404 -33.56 -19.48 -10.43
CA THR A 404 -32.99 -18.34 -9.72
C THR A 404 -34.03 -17.62 -8.87
N ARG A 405 -35.23 -17.35 -9.42
CA ARG A 405 -36.35 -16.74 -8.69
C ARG A 405 -36.90 -17.61 -7.56
N LEU A 406 -36.62 -18.90 -7.54
CA LEU A 406 -36.98 -19.79 -6.44
C LEU A 406 -35.92 -19.79 -5.34
N LYS A 407 -34.64 -19.60 -5.69
CA LYS A 407 -33.49 -19.68 -4.76
C LYS A 407 -33.18 -18.38 -4.03
N LEU A 408 -33.25 -17.24 -4.74
CA LEU A 408 -32.83 -15.96 -4.16
C LEU A 408 -33.70 -15.48 -3.00
N PRO A 409 -35.06 -15.51 -3.05
CA PRO A 409 -35.90 -15.07 -1.93
C PRO A 409 -35.59 -15.80 -0.61
N PRO A 410 -35.47 -17.15 -0.56
CA PRO A 410 -35.08 -17.86 0.66
C PRO A 410 -33.71 -17.46 1.21
N ILE A 411 -32.72 -17.10 0.35
CA ILE A 411 -31.43 -16.61 0.77
C ILE A 411 -31.58 -15.21 1.40
N VAL A 412 -32.35 -14.30 0.79
CA VAL A 412 -32.68 -12.98 1.32
C VAL A 412 -33.35 -13.10 2.68
N ASP A 413 -34.36 -13.98 2.80
CA ASP A 413 -35.10 -14.22 4.04
C ASP A 413 -34.20 -14.76 5.14
N ALA A 414 -33.31 -15.71 4.80
CA ALA A 414 -32.33 -16.25 5.75
C ALA A 414 -31.38 -15.17 6.28
N ILE A 415 -30.79 -14.38 5.39
CA ILE A 415 -29.86 -13.29 5.76
C ILE A 415 -30.60 -12.20 6.57
N SER A 416 -31.81 -11.83 6.15
CA SER A 416 -32.64 -10.85 6.87
C SER A 416 -32.99 -11.32 8.29
N ALA A 417 -33.30 -12.60 8.47
CA ALA A 417 -33.65 -13.17 9.78
C ALA A 417 -32.43 -13.32 10.69
N LEU A 418 -31.30 -13.73 10.14
CA LEU A 418 -30.06 -13.99 10.91
C LEU A 418 -29.26 -12.73 11.23
N GLN A 419 -29.35 -11.67 10.40
CA GLN A 419 -28.60 -10.42 10.55
C GLN A 419 -27.12 -10.64 10.87
N PRO A 420 -26.37 -11.35 10.01
CA PRO A 420 -24.99 -11.76 10.30
C PRO A 420 -24.09 -10.57 10.52
N ARG A 421 -23.25 -10.61 11.55
CA ARG A 421 -22.22 -9.59 11.81
C ARG A 421 -20.96 -9.84 10.99
N LYS A 422 -20.65 -11.12 10.73
CA LYS A 422 -19.56 -11.55 9.85
C LYS A 422 -19.91 -11.25 8.39
N PRO A 423 -18.93 -10.89 7.54
CA PRO A 423 -19.14 -10.69 6.12
C PRO A 423 -19.78 -11.94 5.48
N VAL A 424 -20.89 -11.73 4.80
CA VAL A 424 -21.49 -12.70 3.87
C VAL A 424 -21.33 -12.15 2.47
N LEU A 425 -20.80 -12.97 1.57
CA LEU A 425 -20.61 -12.65 0.18
C LEU A 425 -21.52 -13.55 -0.67
N PHE A 426 -22.11 -12.97 -1.67
CA PHE A 426 -22.83 -13.71 -2.72
C PHE A 426 -21.99 -13.70 -3.99
N ALA A 427 -21.81 -14.85 -4.63
CA ALA A 427 -21.09 -14.99 -5.89
C ALA A 427 -21.91 -15.86 -6.86
N ALA A 428 -22.20 -15.33 -8.05
CA ALA A 428 -22.75 -16.14 -9.13
C ALA A 428 -21.69 -17.12 -9.63
N LEU A 429 -22.07 -18.37 -9.90
CA LEU A 429 -21.17 -19.37 -10.51
C LEU A 429 -20.99 -19.14 -12.02
N ASP A 430 -21.89 -18.43 -12.62
CA ASP A 430 -22.05 -18.22 -14.06
C ASP A 430 -22.06 -16.73 -14.40
N GLU A 431 -20.88 -16.17 -14.67
CA GLU A 431 -20.67 -14.73 -14.97
C GLU A 431 -21.54 -14.25 -16.16
N GLY A 432 -21.89 -15.14 -17.08
CA GLY A 432 -22.75 -14.82 -18.22
C GLY A 432 -24.23 -14.78 -17.91
N ALA A 433 -24.68 -15.15 -16.70
CA ALA A 433 -26.08 -15.08 -16.31
C ALA A 433 -26.51 -13.62 -16.00
N PRO A 434 -27.81 -13.30 -16.10
CA PRO A 434 -28.35 -12.03 -15.65
C PRO A 434 -27.98 -11.76 -14.18
N PHE A 435 -27.54 -10.52 -13.88
CA PHE A 435 -27.11 -10.14 -12.53
C PHE A 435 -27.89 -8.91 -12.00
N ASP A 436 -29.10 -8.71 -12.53
CA ASP A 436 -29.99 -7.58 -12.25
C ASP A 436 -31.27 -7.99 -11.51
N PHE A 437 -31.23 -9.10 -10.77
CA PHE A 437 -32.36 -9.56 -9.95
C PHE A 437 -32.60 -8.60 -8.78
N PRO A 438 -33.89 -8.24 -8.49
CA PRO A 438 -34.25 -7.38 -7.36
C PRO A 438 -33.75 -7.91 -6.01
N GLU A 439 -33.66 -9.21 -5.85
CA GLU A 439 -33.18 -9.88 -4.64
C GLU A 439 -31.68 -9.58 -4.39
N LEU A 440 -30.88 -9.37 -5.43
CA LEU A 440 -29.47 -8.95 -5.27
C LEU A 440 -29.39 -7.54 -4.70
N GLU A 441 -30.28 -6.62 -5.05
CA GLU A 441 -30.34 -5.30 -4.41
C GLU A 441 -30.79 -5.42 -2.94
N GLN A 442 -31.70 -6.33 -2.62
CA GLN A 442 -32.10 -6.59 -1.25
C GLN A 442 -30.92 -7.17 -0.44
N LEU A 443 -30.16 -8.12 -1.00
CA LEU A 443 -28.95 -8.65 -0.38
C LEU A 443 -27.91 -7.53 -0.13
N ARG A 444 -27.70 -6.64 -1.11
CA ARG A 444 -26.82 -5.48 -0.97
C ARG A 444 -27.27 -4.54 0.15
N ALA A 445 -28.58 -4.31 0.27
CA ALA A 445 -29.16 -3.49 1.35
C ALA A 445 -28.99 -4.16 2.73
N LEU A 446 -28.95 -5.49 2.80
CA LEU A 446 -28.67 -6.28 3.99
C LEU A 446 -27.16 -6.40 4.32
N GLY A 447 -26.29 -5.71 3.58
CA GLY A 447 -24.84 -5.72 3.83
C GLY A 447 -24.09 -6.87 3.15
N VAL A 448 -24.72 -7.58 2.20
CA VAL A 448 -24.05 -8.64 1.42
C VAL A 448 -23.35 -8.03 0.21
N ALA A 449 -22.06 -8.34 0.04
CA ALA A 449 -21.32 -7.99 -1.15
C ALA A 449 -21.63 -9.03 -2.26
N CYS A 450 -22.07 -8.55 -3.44
CA CYS A 450 -22.53 -9.40 -4.53
C CYS A 450 -21.57 -9.35 -5.72
N PHE A 451 -21.11 -10.52 -6.16
CA PHE A 451 -20.10 -10.68 -7.21
C PHE A 451 -20.62 -11.48 -8.39
N PRO A 452 -20.19 -11.14 -9.63
CA PRO A 452 -20.60 -11.89 -10.82
C PRO A 452 -19.83 -13.21 -10.97
N SER A 453 -18.73 -13.42 -10.22
CA SER A 453 -17.99 -14.69 -10.19
C SER A 453 -17.34 -14.97 -8.84
N PRO A 454 -17.14 -16.26 -8.50
CA PRO A 454 -16.48 -16.66 -7.26
C PRO A 454 -15.00 -16.23 -7.20
N GLU A 455 -14.32 -16.20 -8.34
CA GLU A 455 -12.91 -15.79 -8.45
C GLU A 455 -12.73 -14.36 -7.96
N ARG A 456 -13.62 -13.45 -8.35
CA ARG A 456 -13.61 -12.06 -7.89
C ARG A 456 -13.88 -11.98 -6.40
N ALA A 457 -14.92 -12.68 -5.92
CA ALA A 457 -15.31 -12.70 -4.52
C ALA A 457 -14.16 -13.18 -3.62
N MET A 458 -13.54 -14.33 -3.96
CA MET A 458 -12.51 -14.95 -3.15
C MET A 458 -11.20 -14.15 -3.18
N ARG A 459 -10.82 -13.58 -4.34
CA ARG A 459 -9.64 -12.71 -4.45
C ARG A 459 -9.78 -11.46 -3.58
N ALA A 460 -10.89 -10.76 -3.70
CA ALA A 460 -11.16 -9.58 -2.89
C ALA A 460 -11.24 -9.91 -1.40
N LEU A 461 -11.90 -11.02 -1.05
CA LEU A 461 -12.01 -11.49 0.33
C LEU A 461 -10.64 -11.86 0.92
N ALA A 462 -9.76 -12.49 0.15
CA ALA A 462 -8.40 -12.79 0.57
C ALA A 462 -7.62 -11.52 0.93
N ARG A 463 -7.70 -10.45 0.11
CA ARG A 463 -7.09 -9.14 0.41
C ARG A 463 -7.62 -8.55 1.72
N VAL A 464 -8.94 -8.54 1.90
CA VAL A 464 -9.57 -8.00 3.11
C VAL A 464 -9.23 -8.85 4.34
N THR A 465 -9.18 -10.18 4.22
CA THR A 465 -8.81 -11.09 5.30
C THR A 465 -7.35 -10.92 5.70
N SER A 466 -6.43 -10.86 4.75
CA SER A 466 -5.01 -10.59 4.99
C SER A 466 -4.80 -9.27 5.73
N PHE A 467 -5.48 -8.19 5.29
CA PHE A 467 -5.48 -6.91 6.00
C PHE A 467 -6.02 -7.02 7.43
N ALA A 468 -7.13 -7.76 7.63
CA ALA A 468 -7.78 -7.91 8.93
C ALA A 468 -6.94 -8.74 9.92
N LEU A 469 -6.18 -9.71 9.43
CA LEU A 469 -5.24 -10.53 10.19
C LEU A 469 -3.93 -9.80 10.48
N GLY A 470 -3.51 -8.88 9.61
CA GLY A 470 -2.37 -8.00 9.83
C GLY A 470 -2.62 -7.07 11.01
N GLY A 471 -2.08 -7.41 12.19
CA GLY A 471 -2.16 -6.60 13.40
C GLY A 471 -1.36 -5.30 13.32
N ASP A 472 -1.35 -4.52 14.39
CA ASP A 472 -0.36 -3.44 14.59
C ASP A 472 0.96 -4.08 15.06
N ASN A 473 1.79 -4.48 14.11
CA ASN A 473 3.03 -5.21 14.34
C ASN A 473 4.24 -4.26 14.46
N ARG A 474 4.03 -3.03 14.96
CA ARG A 474 5.07 -1.99 15.02
C ARG A 474 5.85 -2.00 16.33
N ASP A 475 7.17 -1.96 16.21
CA ASP A 475 8.07 -1.64 17.31
C ASP A 475 8.27 -0.13 17.41
N SER A 476 7.86 0.45 18.52
CA SER A 476 7.93 1.90 18.78
C SER A 476 9.23 2.33 19.46
N ASN A 477 10.12 1.38 19.83
CA ASN A 477 11.31 1.70 20.59
C ASN A 477 12.46 2.16 19.69
N PRO A 478 12.91 3.42 19.77
CA PRO A 478 14.15 3.84 19.10
C PRO A 478 15.38 3.29 19.83
N ILE A 479 16.46 3.05 19.10
CA ILE A 479 17.79 2.96 19.72
C ILE A 479 18.32 4.39 19.77
N VAL A 480 18.52 4.92 20.97
CA VAL A 480 19.25 6.16 21.18
C VAL A 480 20.58 5.79 21.86
N SER A 481 21.66 5.65 21.09
CA SER A 481 23.00 5.58 21.64
C SER A 481 23.69 6.94 21.39
N GLN A 482 24.06 7.64 22.45
CA GLN A 482 24.87 8.87 22.33
C GLN A 482 26.24 8.61 21.70
N GLU A 483 26.71 7.36 21.74
CA GLU A 483 28.04 6.96 21.24
C GLU A 483 28.09 6.82 19.70
N LEU A 484 26.93 6.72 19.03
CA LEU A 484 26.85 6.66 17.57
C LEU A 484 26.76 8.05 16.89
N GLN A 485 26.85 9.13 17.66
CA GLN A 485 26.86 10.50 17.10
C GLN A 485 28.20 10.78 16.40
N ASN A 486 28.13 11.43 15.23
CA ASN A 486 29.29 11.85 14.40
C ASN A 486 29.97 10.70 13.61
N LEU A 487 29.19 9.87 12.91
CA LEU A 487 29.76 8.91 11.97
C LEU A 487 30.47 9.63 10.81
N ARG A 488 31.61 9.08 10.39
CA ARG A 488 32.34 9.59 9.21
C ARG A 488 31.48 9.39 7.96
N ALA A 489 31.34 10.42 7.13
CA ALA A 489 30.65 10.31 5.86
C ALA A 489 31.37 9.37 4.88
N GLY A 490 30.61 8.77 3.96
CA GLY A 490 31.08 7.82 2.97
C GLY A 490 30.94 6.37 3.40
N LEU A 491 31.62 5.49 2.67
CA LEU A 491 31.65 4.07 2.97
C LEU A 491 32.59 3.81 4.15
N LEU A 492 32.12 3.07 5.15
CA LEU A 492 32.92 2.62 6.27
C LEU A 492 33.63 1.31 5.93
N SER A 493 34.84 1.10 6.49
CA SER A 493 35.51 -0.21 6.42
C SER A 493 34.69 -1.29 7.17
N GLU A 494 34.92 -2.55 6.87
CA GLU A 494 34.27 -3.66 7.62
C GLU A 494 34.56 -3.55 9.13
N TYR A 495 35.78 -3.19 9.50
CA TYR A 495 36.16 -3.04 10.91
C TYR A 495 35.33 -1.94 11.59
N GLU A 496 35.19 -0.75 10.99
CA GLU A 496 34.38 0.34 11.50
C GLU A 496 32.90 -0.07 11.59
N SER A 497 32.37 -0.71 10.53
CA SER A 497 31.00 -1.21 10.48
C SER A 497 30.73 -2.22 11.61
N LYS A 498 31.65 -3.15 11.84
CA LYS A 498 31.55 -4.15 12.94
C LYS A 498 31.60 -3.52 14.33
N GLN A 499 32.34 -2.40 14.52
CA GLN A 499 32.32 -1.68 15.79
C GLN A 499 30.92 -1.11 16.06
N ILE A 500 30.24 -0.57 15.05
CA ILE A 500 28.86 -0.10 15.16
C ILE A 500 27.92 -1.28 15.52
N LEU A 501 28.04 -2.43 14.84
CA LEU A 501 27.24 -3.60 15.16
C LEU A 501 27.45 -4.08 16.60
N THR A 502 28.69 -4.03 17.10
CA THR A 502 29.01 -4.38 18.50
C THR A 502 28.33 -3.46 19.48
N GLN A 503 28.35 -2.13 19.24
CA GLN A 503 27.65 -1.15 20.07
C GLN A 503 26.13 -1.38 20.08
N MET A 504 25.57 -1.90 18.96
CA MET A 504 24.18 -2.32 18.88
C MET A 504 23.91 -3.64 19.59
N GLY A 505 24.95 -4.33 20.10
CA GLY A 505 24.85 -5.64 20.72
C GLY A 505 24.67 -6.78 19.71
N ILE A 506 25.04 -6.60 18.45
CA ILE A 506 25.10 -7.66 17.43
C ILE A 506 26.45 -8.36 17.58
N ALA A 507 26.40 -9.69 17.71
CA ALA A 507 27.62 -10.49 17.87
C ALA A 507 28.46 -10.49 16.59
N ILE A 508 29.76 -10.31 16.75
CA ILE A 508 30.77 -10.42 15.70
C ILE A 508 31.87 -11.39 16.16
N PRO A 509 32.67 -11.97 15.26
CA PRO A 509 33.86 -12.71 15.65
C PRO A 509 34.85 -11.83 16.40
N GLN A 510 35.52 -12.42 17.39
CA GLN A 510 36.60 -11.73 18.09
C GLN A 510 37.76 -11.44 17.14
N GLY A 511 38.17 -10.18 17.03
CA GLY A 511 39.23 -9.78 16.11
C GLY A 511 39.79 -8.40 16.42
N ARG A 512 40.86 -8.06 15.72
CA ARG A 512 41.55 -6.74 15.86
C ARG A 512 42.14 -6.32 14.51
N LEU A 513 42.04 -5.04 14.23
CA LEU A 513 42.74 -4.41 13.12
C LEU A 513 44.24 -4.24 13.49
N VAL A 514 45.11 -4.70 12.61
CA VAL A 514 46.56 -4.68 12.81
C VAL A 514 47.28 -4.06 11.60
N SER A 515 48.43 -3.44 11.84
CA SER A 515 49.20 -2.71 10.82
C SER A 515 50.36 -3.51 10.24
N ASN A 516 50.77 -4.60 10.90
CA ASN A 516 51.89 -5.45 10.45
C ASN A 516 51.71 -6.91 10.84
N ALA A 517 52.45 -7.79 10.18
CA ALA A 517 52.35 -9.24 10.35
C ALA A 517 52.68 -9.74 11.77
N ASP A 518 53.66 -9.12 12.44
CA ASP A 518 54.09 -9.51 13.80
C ASP A 518 52.96 -9.24 14.83
N GLU A 519 52.30 -8.12 14.68
CA GLU A 519 51.08 -7.78 15.45
C GLU A 519 49.96 -8.77 15.17
N GLY A 520 49.77 -9.13 13.88
CA GLY A 520 48.79 -10.12 13.45
C GLY A 520 49.03 -11.47 14.12
N VAL A 521 50.28 -11.95 14.19
CA VAL A 521 50.64 -13.19 14.88
C VAL A 521 50.30 -13.12 16.38
N ARG A 522 50.59 -11.99 17.04
CA ARG A 522 50.26 -11.82 18.47
C ARG A 522 48.74 -11.91 18.70
N VAL A 523 47.96 -11.19 17.88
CA VAL A 523 46.50 -11.20 17.96
C VAL A 523 45.96 -12.59 17.70
N ALA A 524 46.47 -13.31 16.68
CA ALA A 524 46.01 -14.66 16.37
C ALA A 524 46.31 -15.64 17.53
N LYS A 525 47.42 -15.51 18.25
CA LYS A 525 47.74 -16.30 19.46
C LYS A 525 46.78 -15.95 20.62
N GLU A 526 46.40 -14.70 20.79
CA GLU A 526 45.46 -14.30 21.84
C GLU A 526 44.06 -14.82 21.62
N ILE A 527 43.53 -14.73 20.37
CA ILE A 527 42.13 -15.15 20.02
C ILE A 527 42.02 -16.65 19.71
N GLY A 528 43.13 -17.30 19.41
CA GLY A 528 43.22 -18.72 19.06
C GLY A 528 42.95 -19.01 17.59
N PHE A 529 43.75 -19.93 17.03
CA PHE A 529 43.52 -20.44 15.67
C PHE A 529 42.32 -21.42 15.59
N PRO A 530 41.65 -21.55 14.44
CA PRO A 530 41.97 -20.94 13.15
C PRO A 530 41.48 -19.46 13.10
N VAL A 531 42.20 -18.64 12.32
CA VAL A 531 41.88 -17.21 12.08
C VAL A 531 41.65 -16.93 10.60
N VAL A 532 41.12 -15.75 10.33
CA VAL A 532 40.88 -15.16 8.99
C VAL A 532 41.65 -13.84 8.90
N LEU A 533 42.27 -13.58 7.75
CA LEU A 533 42.83 -12.26 7.40
C LEU A 533 41.91 -11.56 6.41
N LYS A 534 41.58 -10.30 6.68
CA LYS A 534 40.76 -9.48 5.78
C LYS A 534 41.37 -8.11 5.58
N ALA A 535 41.69 -7.77 4.33
CA ALA A 535 42.17 -6.43 3.97
C ALA A 535 41.13 -5.36 4.33
N GLN A 536 41.54 -4.25 4.92
CA GLN A 536 40.64 -3.17 5.31
C GLN A 536 40.95 -1.92 4.53
N SER A 537 39.99 -1.42 3.79
CA SER A 537 40.00 -0.07 3.17
C SER A 537 38.56 0.28 2.78
N ALA A 538 38.14 1.51 3.01
CA ALA A 538 36.88 2.04 2.53
C ALA A 538 36.73 2.00 0.99
N ASN A 539 37.86 1.97 0.29
CA ASN A 539 37.90 1.89 -1.19
C ASN A 539 37.95 0.44 -1.72
N LEU A 540 37.75 -0.58 -0.88
CA LEU A 540 37.76 -2.01 -1.22
C LEU A 540 36.50 -2.72 -0.71
N PRO A 541 35.30 -2.36 -1.24
CA PRO A 541 34.04 -2.97 -0.76
C PRO A 541 33.96 -4.48 -1.06
N HIS A 542 34.43 -4.91 -2.23
CA HIS A 542 34.43 -6.35 -2.66
C HIS A 542 35.80 -6.99 -2.47
N LYS A 543 36.24 -7.05 -1.22
CA LYS A 543 37.58 -7.56 -0.86
C LYS A 543 37.86 -8.99 -1.27
N SER A 544 36.84 -9.84 -1.32
CA SER A 544 36.95 -11.25 -1.71
C SER A 544 37.36 -11.39 -3.19
N ASP A 545 36.83 -10.58 -4.08
CA ASP A 545 37.12 -10.59 -5.51
C ASP A 545 38.55 -10.14 -5.79
N ALA A 546 39.08 -9.26 -4.95
CA ALA A 546 40.46 -8.78 -5.02
C ALA A 546 41.47 -9.70 -4.30
N GLY A 547 41.06 -10.87 -3.80
CA GLY A 547 41.91 -11.76 -3.00
C GLY A 547 42.30 -11.17 -1.62
N GLY A 548 41.51 -10.20 -1.14
CA GLY A 548 41.70 -9.52 0.15
C GLY A 548 41.16 -10.30 1.37
N VAL A 549 40.73 -11.55 1.20
CA VAL A 549 40.25 -12.42 2.28
C VAL A 549 40.96 -13.76 2.22
N ILE A 550 41.56 -14.18 3.33
CA ILE A 550 42.22 -15.51 3.47
C ILE A 550 41.63 -16.24 4.67
N LEU A 551 40.95 -17.35 4.39
CA LEU A 551 40.24 -18.14 5.37
C LEU A 551 41.11 -19.35 5.85
N GLY A 552 40.80 -19.85 7.04
CA GLY A 552 41.32 -21.16 7.51
C GLY A 552 42.81 -21.15 7.82
N ILE A 553 43.32 -20.10 8.41
CA ILE A 553 44.71 -19.98 8.85
C ILE A 553 44.85 -20.69 10.20
N HIS A 554 45.63 -21.78 10.25
CA HIS A 554 45.78 -22.67 11.42
C HIS A 554 47.10 -22.50 12.18
N SER A 555 48.07 -21.72 11.63
CA SER A 555 49.38 -21.59 12.21
C SER A 555 50.00 -20.19 11.95
N GLU A 556 51.01 -19.84 12.75
CA GLU A 556 51.79 -18.60 12.58
C GLU A 556 52.47 -18.53 11.20
N SER A 557 53.02 -19.68 10.73
CA SER A 557 53.64 -19.73 9.42
C SER A 557 52.66 -19.49 8.26
N GLU A 558 51.45 -20.04 8.36
CA GLU A 558 50.37 -19.81 7.41
C GLU A 558 49.91 -18.34 7.44
N LEU A 559 49.88 -17.72 8.64
CA LEU A 559 49.52 -16.33 8.78
C LEU A 559 50.51 -15.39 8.06
N LEU A 560 51.80 -15.62 8.24
CA LEU A 560 52.84 -14.83 7.58
C LEU A 560 52.81 -14.97 6.05
N GLN A 561 52.63 -16.20 5.56
CA GLN A 561 52.43 -16.45 4.12
C GLN A 561 51.15 -15.78 3.60
N GLY A 562 50.03 -15.94 4.33
CA GLY A 562 48.73 -15.32 4.00
C GLY A 562 48.85 -13.79 4.00
N TRP A 563 49.53 -13.19 4.94
CA TRP A 563 49.78 -11.73 4.99
C TRP A 563 50.44 -11.24 3.71
N THR A 564 51.52 -11.89 3.29
CA THR A 564 52.23 -11.52 2.06
C THR A 564 51.37 -11.73 0.84
N GLY A 565 50.66 -12.88 0.77
CA GLY A 565 49.75 -13.23 -0.33
C GLY A 565 48.59 -12.23 -0.48
N LEU A 566 47.96 -11.84 0.63
CA LEU A 566 46.89 -10.86 0.67
C LEU A 566 47.29 -9.52 0.08
N HIS A 567 48.47 -8.98 0.55
CA HIS A 567 48.97 -7.71 0.04
C HIS A 567 49.33 -7.76 -1.45
N CYS A 568 49.93 -8.86 -1.92
CA CYS A 568 50.22 -9.04 -3.33
C CYS A 568 48.93 -9.10 -4.17
N SER A 569 47.95 -9.84 -3.73
CA SER A 569 46.65 -9.99 -4.45
C SER A 569 45.94 -8.65 -4.57
N VAL A 570 45.80 -7.90 -3.46
CA VAL A 570 45.15 -6.59 -3.44
C VAL A 570 45.91 -5.59 -4.32
N GLN A 571 47.24 -5.54 -4.25
CA GLN A 571 48.04 -4.66 -5.09
C GLN A 571 47.95 -4.99 -6.59
N ASN A 572 47.81 -6.27 -6.94
CA ASN A 572 47.61 -6.67 -8.32
C ASN A 572 46.21 -6.29 -8.84
N ALA A 573 45.19 -6.45 -8.02
CA ALA A 573 43.82 -6.09 -8.38
C ALA A 573 43.60 -4.57 -8.37
N HIS A 574 44.17 -3.87 -7.42
CA HIS A 574 44.05 -2.40 -7.22
C HIS A 574 45.41 -1.73 -7.03
N PRO A 575 46.17 -1.49 -8.11
CA PRO A 575 47.48 -0.86 -8.00
C PRO A 575 47.42 0.51 -7.34
N GLY A 576 48.22 0.67 -6.27
CA GLY A 576 48.33 1.94 -5.53
C GLY A 576 47.28 2.12 -4.41
N LEU A 577 46.40 1.16 -4.18
CA LEU A 577 45.46 1.21 -3.06
C LEU A 577 46.23 1.04 -1.72
N ALA A 578 46.10 2.01 -0.84
CA ALA A 578 46.56 1.89 0.53
C ALA A 578 45.51 1.17 1.38
N LEU A 579 45.95 0.19 2.19
CA LEU A 579 45.11 -0.47 3.18
C LEU A 579 45.22 0.29 4.52
N ASP A 580 44.08 0.42 5.21
CA ASP A 580 44.02 0.97 6.59
C ASP A 580 44.62 -0.04 7.59
N GLY A 581 44.72 -1.31 7.19
CA GLY A 581 45.29 -2.42 7.95
C GLY A 581 44.74 -3.76 7.48
N VAL A 582 44.99 -4.80 8.24
CA VAL A 582 44.41 -6.15 8.05
C VAL A 582 43.66 -6.53 9.32
N LEU A 583 42.40 -6.88 9.17
CA LEU A 583 41.62 -7.42 10.26
C LEU A 583 41.97 -8.91 10.45
N VAL A 584 42.50 -9.24 11.63
CA VAL A 584 42.76 -10.60 12.10
C VAL A 584 41.62 -10.98 13.02
N GLU A 585 40.79 -11.94 12.62
CA GLU A 585 39.65 -12.35 13.42
C GLU A 585 39.53 -13.87 13.53
N ARG A 586 38.88 -14.36 14.59
CA ARG A 586 38.59 -15.76 14.78
C ARG A 586 37.70 -16.27 13.66
N MET A 587 38.02 -17.42 13.09
CA MET A 587 37.19 -18.04 12.06
C MET A 587 35.80 -18.38 12.63
N GLY A 588 34.73 -17.88 11.98
CA GLY A 588 33.36 -18.18 12.36
C GLY A 588 33.05 -19.68 12.27
N ALA A 589 32.21 -20.16 13.17
CA ALA A 589 31.71 -21.53 13.10
C ALA A 589 30.78 -21.70 11.88
N LYS A 590 30.65 -22.93 11.38
CA LYS A 590 29.70 -23.23 10.30
C LYS A 590 28.26 -23.08 10.77
N GLY A 591 27.41 -22.51 9.96
CA GLY A 591 25.97 -22.34 10.20
C GLY A 591 25.24 -21.99 8.90
N LEU A 592 23.98 -21.65 9.00
CA LEU A 592 23.21 -21.15 7.85
C LEU A 592 23.54 -19.69 7.63
N GLU A 593 23.91 -19.35 6.40
CA GLU A 593 24.22 -17.97 6.01
C GLU A 593 22.97 -17.24 5.57
N LEU A 594 22.69 -16.11 6.20
CA LEU A 594 21.63 -15.18 5.84
C LEU A 594 22.22 -13.82 5.47
N ILE A 595 21.45 -13.02 4.72
CA ILE A 595 21.69 -11.60 4.51
C ILE A 595 20.64 -10.80 5.31
N VAL A 596 21.13 -9.78 6.03
CA VAL A 596 20.30 -8.78 6.67
C VAL A 596 20.80 -7.42 6.23
N GLY A 597 19.94 -6.64 5.59
CA GLY A 597 20.27 -5.31 5.09
C GLY A 597 19.22 -4.27 5.44
N GLY A 598 19.60 -3.01 5.27
CA GLY A 598 18.70 -1.86 5.34
C GLY A 598 19.21 -0.77 4.40
N ARG A 599 18.29 -0.11 3.72
CA ARG A 599 18.58 1.07 2.91
C ARG A 599 17.60 2.18 3.21
N ASN A 600 18.06 3.41 3.10
CA ASN A 600 17.20 4.58 3.25
C ASN A 600 16.73 5.06 1.88
N ASP A 601 15.50 4.72 1.50
CA ASP A 601 14.92 5.21 0.26
C ASP A 601 14.66 6.72 0.36
N PRO A 602 15.07 7.53 -0.65
CA PRO A 602 14.93 8.98 -0.59
C PRO A 602 13.49 9.47 -0.44
N GLN A 603 12.51 8.73 -0.98
CA GLN A 603 11.09 9.08 -0.94
C GLN A 603 10.37 8.45 0.25
N TRP A 604 10.59 7.16 0.49
CA TRP A 604 9.83 6.35 1.44
C TRP A 604 10.48 6.21 2.82
N GLY A 605 11.78 6.51 2.91
CA GLY A 605 12.56 6.30 4.14
C GLY A 605 13.11 4.88 4.25
N PRO A 606 13.46 4.43 5.47
CA PRO A 606 14.17 3.17 5.64
C PRO A 606 13.32 1.95 5.30
N VAL A 607 13.92 0.99 4.61
CA VAL A 607 13.38 -0.35 4.32
C VAL A 607 14.45 -1.38 4.60
N LEU A 608 14.07 -2.53 5.17
CA LEU A 608 14.98 -3.62 5.48
C LEU A 608 14.88 -4.73 4.44
N LEU A 609 15.90 -5.58 4.39
CA LEU A 609 15.99 -6.76 3.56
C LEU A 609 16.46 -7.93 4.41
N ILE A 610 15.79 -9.08 4.28
CA ILE A 610 16.24 -10.37 4.82
C ILE A 610 16.25 -11.40 3.71
N GLY A 611 17.14 -12.39 3.77
CA GLY A 611 17.18 -13.46 2.78
C GLY A 611 18.26 -14.49 3.01
N SER A 612 18.34 -15.45 2.10
CA SER A 612 19.48 -16.38 2.03
C SER A 612 20.76 -15.62 1.73
N GLY A 613 21.81 -15.83 2.50
CA GLY A 613 23.12 -15.20 2.37
C GLY A 613 24.14 -16.05 1.62
N GLY A 614 25.38 -15.55 1.56
CA GLY A 614 26.50 -16.25 0.95
C GLY A 614 26.31 -16.46 -0.57
N VAL A 615 26.94 -17.50 -1.10
CA VAL A 615 26.90 -17.86 -2.53
C VAL A 615 25.47 -18.18 -3.04
N LEU A 616 24.56 -18.57 -2.15
CA LEU A 616 23.18 -18.88 -2.49
C LEU A 616 22.31 -17.62 -2.73
N ALA A 617 22.69 -16.47 -2.20
CA ALA A 617 21.93 -15.23 -2.32
C ALA A 617 21.69 -14.85 -3.80
N GLU A 618 22.74 -14.88 -4.61
CA GLU A 618 22.68 -14.50 -6.01
C GLU A 618 21.95 -15.55 -6.89
N ALA A 619 22.06 -16.83 -6.53
CA ALA A 619 21.51 -17.94 -7.32
C ALA A 619 20.00 -18.13 -7.09
N ILE A 620 19.52 -18.02 -5.85
CA ILE A 620 18.14 -18.37 -5.49
C ILE A 620 17.24 -17.14 -5.39
N LYS A 621 17.79 -15.95 -5.12
CA LYS A 621 17.07 -14.69 -4.90
C LYS A 621 15.93 -14.84 -3.89
N ASP A 622 16.18 -15.57 -2.80
CA ASP A 622 15.23 -15.76 -1.70
C ASP A 622 15.38 -14.59 -0.73
N VAL A 623 14.76 -13.48 -1.07
CA VAL A 623 14.81 -12.24 -0.30
C VAL A 623 13.41 -11.67 -0.06
N ARG A 624 13.24 -10.98 1.09
CA ARG A 624 12.03 -10.26 1.45
C ARG A 624 12.37 -8.85 1.93
N LEU A 625 11.60 -7.88 1.49
CA LEU A 625 11.67 -6.53 2.04
C LEU A 625 10.75 -6.40 3.25
N LEU A 626 11.20 -5.69 4.26
CA LEU A 626 10.49 -5.49 5.52
C LEU A 626 10.42 -4.00 5.89
N PRO A 627 9.34 -3.57 6.55
CA PRO A 627 9.33 -2.27 7.22
C PRO A 627 10.36 -2.24 8.35
N PRO A 628 10.91 -1.07 8.68
CA PRO A 628 11.99 -0.96 9.68
C PRO A 628 11.50 -1.04 11.13
N ASP A 629 10.18 -1.02 11.35
CA ASP A 629 9.53 -0.95 12.66
C ASP A 629 8.67 -2.18 13.00
N LEU A 630 9.01 -3.34 12.42
CA LEU A 630 8.35 -4.59 12.78
C LEU A 630 8.71 -5.04 14.21
N THR A 631 7.73 -5.65 14.88
CA THR A 631 7.98 -6.37 16.13
C THR A 631 8.82 -7.62 15.90
N ARG A 632 9.51 -8.11 16.93
CA ARG A 632 10.27 -9.36 16.88
C ARG A 632 9.44 -10.53 16.35
N ALA A 633 8.22 -10.71 16.86
CA ALA A 633 7.33 -11.80 16.43
C ALA A 633 6.96 -11.72 14.94
N ALA A 634 6.73 -10.51 14.42
CA ALA A 634 6.46 -10.33 13.00
C ALA A 634 7.69 -10.64 12.14
N ILE A 635 8.89 -10.26 12.58
CA ILE A 635 10.15 -10.62 11.89
C ILE A 635 10.34 -12.13 11.86
N GLU A 636 10.08 -12.85 12.98
CA GLU A 636 10.14 -14.30 13.02
C GLU A 636 9.17 -14.98 12.04
N GLN A 637 7.97 -14.40 11.86
CA GLN A 637 7.00 -14.85 10.84
C GLN A 637 7.55 -14.66 9.43
N GLU A 638 8.13 -13.50 9.12
CA GLU A 638 8.72 -13.22 7.81
C GLU A 638 9.92 -14.12 7.49
N LEU A 639 10.79 -14.39 8.47
CA LEU A 639 11.89 -15.36 8.33
C LEU A 639 11.39 -16.77 8.01
N ASN A 640 10.28 -17.19 8.60
CA ASN A 640 9.67 -18.49 8.34
C ASN A 640 9.05 -18.60 6.93
N GLN A 641 8.73 -17.47 6.28
CA GLN A 641 8.20 -17.43 4.91
C GLN A 641 9.29 -17.43 3.82
N LEU A 642 10.57 -17.30 4.18
CA LEU A 642 11.67 -17.52 3.24
C LEU A 642 11.65 -18.96 2.73
N ARG A 643 12.11 -19.19 1.50
CA ARG A 643 12.26 -20.56 0.96
C ARG A 643 13.21 -21.39 1.83
N CYS A 644 14.27 -20.75 2.35
CA CYS A 644 15.16 -21.37 3.32
C CYS A 644 14.55 -21.50 4.73
N GLY A 645 13.34 -21.00 5.00
CA GLY A 645 12.67 -21.08 6.30
C GLY A 645 12.50 -22.51 6.83
N ALA A 646 12.37 -23.50 5.94
CA ALA A 646 12.38 -24.92 6.34
C ALA A 646 13.69 -25.33 7.02
N LEU A 647 14.85 -24.79 6.58
CA LEU A 647 16.15 -25.04 7.19
C LEU A 647 16.24 -24.38 8.57
N LEU A 648 15.66 -23.19 8.72
CA LEU A 648 15.60 -22.51 10.02
C LEU A 648 14.83 -23.31 11.07
N ARG A 649 13.73 -23.97 10.67
CA ARG A 649 12.92 -24.81 11.58
C ARG A 649 13.50 -26.20 11.87
N GLY A 650 14.58 -26.58 11.18
CA GLY A 650 15.12 -27.93 11.18
C GLY A 650 14.56 -28.79 10.06
N PHE A 651 15.44 -29.42 9.27
CA PHE A 651 15.05 -30.17 8.09
C PHE A 651 15.84 -31.51 8.04
N ARG A 652 15.13 -32.63 7.79
CA ARG A 652 15.72 -34.00 7.64
C ARG A 652 16.68 -34.38 8.75
N GLY A 653 16.35 -34.08 10.01
CA GLY A 653 17.16 -34.43 11.18
C GLY A 653 18.21 -33.40 11.58
N SER A 654 18.35 -32.31 10.83
CA SER A 654 19.13 -31.16 11.29
C SER A 654 18.38 -30.41 12.41
N PRO A 655 19.10 -29.92 13.44
CA PRO A 655 18.46 -29.14 14.52
C PRO A 655 17.85 -27.84 14.01
N ALA A 656 16.88 -27.34 14.76
CA ALA A 656 16.33 -26.00 14.52
C ALA A 656 17.39 -24.94 14.83
N LEU A 657 17.40 -23.86 14.07
CA LEU A 657 18.32 -22.74 14.22
C LEU A 657 17.71 -21.61 15.05
N ASP A 658 18.54 -20.70 15.50
CA ASP A 658 18.15 -19.60 16.39
C ASP A 658 17.49 -18.43 15.62
N ILE A 659 16.24 -18.65 15.17
CA ILE A 659 15.42 -17.64 14.47
C ILE A 659 15.27 -16.39 15.33
N GLY A 660 15.15 -16.55 16.67
CA GLY A 660 15.00 -15.44 17.60
C GLY A 660 16.22 -14.51 17.60
N ALA A 661 17.42 -15.08 17.53
CA ALA A 661 18.65 -14.27 17.43
C ALA A 661 18.72 -13.49 16.11
N VAL A 662 18.27 -14.08 14.99
CA VAL A 662 18.18 -13.35 13.71
C VAL A 662 17.17 -12.22 13.81
N ALA A 663 15.98 -12.49 14.37
CA ALA A 663 14.95 -11.48 14.56
C ALA A 663 15.44 -10.30 15.41
N ASP A 664 16.25 -10.56 16.45
CA ASP A 664 16.88 -9.52 17.27
C ASP A 664 17.87 -8.68 16.47
N VAL A 665 18.64 -9.26 15.54
CA VAL A 665 19.54 -8.53 14.64
C VAL A 665 18.74 -7.63 13.73
N VAL A 666 17.72 -8.14 13.04
CA VAL A 666 16.85 -7.38 12.14
C VAL A 666 16.18 -6.22 12.88
N LEU A 667 15.66 -6.47 14.09
CA LEU A 667 15.03 -5.46 14.94
C LEU A 667 16.02 -4.30 15.25
N ARG A 668 17.27 -4.64 15.60
CA ARG A 668 18.30 -3.64 15.91
C ARG A 668 18.69 -2.84 14.68
N VAL A 669 18.84 -3.48 13.52
CA VAL A 669 19.09 -2.78 12.24
C VAL A 669 17.95 -1.83 11.93
N GLY A 670 16.69 -2.26 12.07
CA GLY A 670 15.51 -1.42 11.85
C GLY A 670 15.47 -0.20 12.78
N ARG A 671 15.79 -0.39 14.07
CA ARG A 671 15.87 0.73 15.02
C ARG A 671 16.98 1.70 14.65
N LEU A 672 18.17 1.20 14.27
CA LEU A 672 19.28 2.04 13.83
C LEU A 672 18.88 2.89 12.63
N MET A 673 18.36 2.28 11.58
CA MET A 673 17.94 2.98 10.35
C MET A 673 16.87 4.06 10.61
N ARG A 674 15.97 3.85 11.57
CA ARG A 674 14.97 4.84 11.97
C ARG A 674 15.56 6.00 12.78
N SER A 675 16.59 5.72 13.59
CA SER A 675 17.19 6.70 14.51
C SER A 675 18.29 7.54 13.88
N MET A 676 18.91 7.04 12.81
CA MET A 676 20.05 7.67 12.12
C MET A 676 19.78 7.76 10.61
N PRO A 677 19.01 8.77 10.17
CA PRO A 677 18.68 8.94 8.75
C PRO A 677 19.88 9.21 7.85
N GLU A 678 21.01 9.60 8.41
CA GLU A 678 22.29 9.74 7.73
C GLU A 678 22.89 8.40 7.28
N ILE A 679 22.53 7.27 7.88
CA ILE A 679 22.93 5.95 7.38
C ILE A 679 22.07 5.66 6.13
N THR A 680 22.72 5.65 4.98
CA THR A 680 22.05 5.41 3.69
C THR A 680 21.87 3.92 3.42
N GLU A 681 22.81 3.10 3.88
CA GLU A 681 22.81 1.66 3.68
C GLU A 681 23.54 0.92 4.80
N ILE A 682 23.02 -0.23 5.16
CA ILE A 682 23.67 -1.21 6.03
C ILE A 682 23.46 -2.60 5.43
N GLU A 683 24.54 -3.39 5.33
CA GLU A 683 24.51 -4.77 4.88
C GLU A 683 25.31 -5.65 5.83
N ILE A 684 24.71 -6.74 6.26
CA ILE A 684 25.34 -7.83 7.01
C ILE A 684 25.26 -9.06 6.12
N ASN A 685 26.39 -9.47 5.52
CA ASN A 685 26.41 -10.57 4.56
C ASN A 685 27.78 -11.29 4.56
N PRO A 686 27.90 -12.49 5.20
CA PRO A 686 26.81 -13.23 5.82
C PRO A 686 26.56 -12.92 7.31
N LEU A 687 25.31 -13.00 7.73
CA LEU A 687 24.92 -13.27 9.10
C LEU A 687 24.82 -14.80 9.27
N VAL A 688 25.69 -15.41 10.05
CA VAL A 688 25.66 -16.86 10.27
C VAL A 688 24.78 -17.17 11.47
N VAL A 689 23.83 -18.09 11.26
CA VAL A 689 22.88 -18.54 12.28
C VAL A 689 23.26 -19.93 12.77
N TYR A 690 23.31 -20.09 14.08
CA TYR A 690 23.67 -21.33 14.74
C TYR A 690 22.45 -22.08 15.26
N GLU A 691 22.66 -23.23 15.89
CA GLU A 691 21.61 -24.01 16.53
C GLU A 691 20.85 -23.16 17.57
N ASN A 692 19.59 -23.51 17.78
CA ASN A 692 18.70 -22.80 18.70
C ASN A 692 19.36 -22.63 20.10
N GLY A 693 19.39 -21.38 20.59
CA GLY A 693 20.07 -20.99 21.83
C GLY A 693 21.57 -20.69 21.68
N SER A 694 22.14 -20.85 20.47
CA SER A 694 23.58 -20.55 20.22
C SER A 694 23.78 -19.21 19.50
N GLY A 695 22.70 -18.51 19.15
CA GLY A 695 22.73 -17.17 18.61
C GLY A 695 23.03 -17.07 17.11
N ALA A 696 23.41 -15.88 16.67
CA ALA A 696 23.86 -15.56 15.33
C ALA A 696 25.03 -14.57 15.38
N ALA A 697 25.92 -14.58 14.38
CA ALA A 697 27.07 -13.68 14.31
C ALA A 697 27.24 -13.07 12.91
N ALA A 698 27.52 -11.76 12.86
CA ALA A 698 27.84 -11.04 11.64
C ALA A 698 29.30 -11.28 11.25
N LEU A 699 29.54 -12.03 10.17
CA LEU A 699 30.90 -12.31 9.70
C LEU A 699 31.46 -11.21 8.79
N ASP A 700 30.58 -10.49 8.10
CA ASP A 700 30.94 -9.33 7.30
C ASP A 700 29.86 -8.23 7.44
N ALA A 701 30.25 -6.97 7.34
CA ALA A 701 29.35 -5.83 7.43
C ALA A 701 29.86 -4.65 6.62
N LEU A 702 28.94 -3.93 6.03
CA LEU A 702 29.14 -2.69 5.29
C LEU A 702 28.14 -1.65 5.75
N ILE A 703 28.59 -0.44 6.02
CA ILE A 703 27.73 0.71 6.35
C ILE A 703 28.15 1.91 5.50
N SER A 704 27.15 2.54 4.87
CA SER A 704 27.33 3.80 4.14
C SER A 704 26.63 4.94 4.86
N VAL A 705 27.28 6.08 4.96
CA VAL A 705 26.79 7.28 5.64
C VAL A 705 26.75 8.44 4.64
N ALA A 706 25.66 9.18 4.61
CA ALA A 706 25.50 10.36 3.73
C ALA A 706 26.59 11.41 4.01
N GLU A 707 27.01 12.14 2.97
CA GLU A 707 27.79 13.35 3.15
C GLU A 707 26.94 14.42 3.85
N HIS A 708 27.50 15.09 4.84
CA HIS A 708 26.83 16.23 5.47
C HIS A 708 26.73 17.35 4.43
N THR A 709 25.52 17.64 3.96
CA THR A 709 25.21 18.77 3.07
C THR A 709 25.17 20.08 3.85
#